data_7feedb8d5dd70f8f2fea4c8daf4b1978
#
_entry.id   7feedb8d5dd70f8f2fea4c8daf4b1978
#
_cell.length_a   1.000
_cell.length_b   1.000
_cell.length_c   1.000
_cell.angle_alpha   90.00
_cell.angle_beta   90.00
_cell.angle_gamma   90.00
#
_symmetry.space_group_name_H-M   'P 1'
#
loop_
_entity.id
_entity.type
_entity.pdbx_description
1 polymer ?
#
loop_
_entity_poly.entity_id
_entity_poly.type
_entity_poly.pdbx_seq_one_letter_code
_entity_poly.pdbx_strand_id
1 'polypeptide(L)'
;MSPRGQFEGKSNEFITIVITIIIAVSGVSGALIGSLFRPNQSADSFVDEPFGDPLPIRFESQPFADYEEYETDFTLNVSSYDINSDLSNIINLDSFSYLPENARNAIVDHYFFAVPSNFKMFADIYCMNDDYELPSFVTSDSVLHAYHVLYDLALREIEETHFMNHIGNLSRHMVNVSLDQYNLLESDLWRALAKKNAAFFSVAAKLHDPDWTVPDPVTGWVYQTLHFIENAGGFTTDWFMNQRLDFSQFIPRGHYTRTESLKRFFKTIMWLSRVAFRVQPDDDGLTAEQNAERAENETGQAVLLCRAFEQPSHLFIDGETPLRLWRELYDTTSFFVSTSDDLTVDEYLTIFNAIYDDPVNIVELCNRTKLGTFIATARESRSPQIISGWVWDSQSINVTKGLRFMGQRFVPDSYMFSELTHAAVKYRMMPKALDVMAVLGSQRAWDLLDDQKDYLNYTTQMNRLKETYGDLNLSNWTQSLYWSWLYSFKTLLDEPELGHPSFMLTDQWIDKQLTTCLGTWTELRHDTILYAKQSYSQTYGASYPPPGYVEPVPKFYAKLASLCRMMLQGLDSRGLVVDDFTERLVRLHDLLREFQVISEKELSQTPLNATEWSLLENIGGILAHIEGTYNEGGRAALVADVHTDPMSGKVLEEATGNPMVILVAVPNEEDKVFLARGAMYSHYEFAWPMSERLTDEAWWQMLEEESAPSMDDWMGSFVLGISETSDLSASHNAYNDPEMRRNSSSKAYRNVMPIAIDVRKMAKPT
;
A
#
# COMPACT_ATOMS: atom_id res chain seq x y z
N MET A 1 -16.79 -43.26 -58.36
CA MET A 1 -16.67 -41.89 -58.88
C MET A 1 -17.47 -40.96 -57.94
N SER A 2 -16.78 -40.24 -57.13
CA SER A 2 -17.30 -39.30 -56.12
C SER A 2 -17.12 -37.86 -56.67
N PRO A 3 -18.10 -36.99 -56.58
CA PRO A 3 -17.90 -35.57 -56.94
C PRO A 3 -17.38 -34.79 -55.71
N ARG A 4 -16.10 -34.57 -55.64
CA ARG A 4 -15.49 -33.51 -54.86
C ARG A 4 -15.30 -32.29 -55.72
N GLY A 5 -15.83 -31.13 -55.30
CA GLY A 5 -15.44 -29.87 -55.88
C GLY A 5 -16.62 -28.94 -56.17
N GLN A 6 -17.17 -28.27 -55.14
CA GLN A 6 -17.94 -27.01 -55.30
C GLN A 6 -18.27 -26.30 -53.97
N PHE A 7 -17.54 -26.51 -52.88
CA PHE A 7 -17.83 -25.82 -51.61
C PHE A 7 -16.72 -24.88 -51.08
N GLU A 8 -15.53 -24.83 -51.69
CA GLU A 8 -14.45 -23.96 -51.21
C GLU A 8 -14.53 -22.48 -51.66
N GLY A 9 -15.26 -22.16 -52.71
CA GLY A 9 -15.36 -20.79 -53.22
C GLY A 9 -16.35 -19.89 -52.46
N LYS A 10 -17.38 -20.44 -51.80
CA LYS A 10 -18.41 -19.66 -51.15
C LYS A 10 -18.09 -19.27 -49.71
N SER A 11 -17.23 -20.01 -49.06
CA SER A 11 -16.78 -19.73 -47.69
C SER A 11 -15.87 -18.49 -47.61
N ASN A 12 -14.98 -18.33 -48.57
CA ASN A 12 -14.04 -17.22 -48.60
C ASN A 12 -14.72 -15.89 -48.97
N GLU A 13 -15.71 -15.91 -49.86
CA GLU A 13 -16.50 -14.71 -50.20
C GLU A 13 -17.36 -14.24 -49.00
N PHE A 14 -17.94 -15.18 -48.24
CA PHE A 14 -18.73 -14.86 -47.08
C PHE A 14 -17.85 -14.29 -45.94
N ILE A 15 -16.68 -14.90 -45.70
CA ILE A 15 -15.71 -14.39 -44.72
C ILE A 15 -15.20 -13.01 -45.14
N THR A 16 -14.88 -12.80 -46.41
CA THR A 16 -14.44 -11.50 -46.94
C THR A 16 -15.52 -10.44 -46.78
N ILE A 17 -16.79 -10.76 -47.07
CA ILE A 17 -17.92 -9.85 -46.89
C ILE A 17 -18.13 -9.53 -45.39
N VAL A 18 -18.04 -10.51 -44.49
CA VAL A 18 -18.20 -10.27 -43.04
C VAL A 18 -17.07 -9.40 -42.52
N ILE A 19 -15.82 -9.68 -42.90
CA ILE A 19 -14.65 -8.86 -42.48
C ILE A 19 -14.78 -7.43 -43.08
N THR A 20 -15.21 -7.28 -44.33
CA THR A 20 -15.42 -5.95 -44.93
C THR A 20 -16.54 -5.17 -44.24
N ILE A 21 -17.62 -5.85 -43.82
CA ILE A 21 -18.70 -5.23 -43.04
C ILE A 21 -18.24 -4.85 -41.64
N ILE A 22 -17.45 -5.70 -40.94
CA ILE A 22 -16.90 -5.38 -39.65
C ILE A 22 -15.93 -4.19 -39.72
N ILE A 23 -15.08 -4.13 -40.74
CA ILE A 23 -14.16 -2.99 -40.95
C ILE A 23 -14.94 -1.73 -41.32
N ALA A 24 -16.01 -1.83 -42.12
CA ALA A 24 -16.85 -0.69 -42.48
C ALA A 24 -17.68 -0.18 -41.29
N VAL A 25 -18.19 -1.08 -40.44
CA VAL A 25 -18.95 -0.69 -39.23
C VAL A 25 -18.02 -0.10 -38.19
N SER A 26 -16.83 -0.65 -37.97
CA SER A 26 -15.84 -0.08 -37.07
C SER A 26 -15.25 1.25 -37.58
N GLY A 27 -15.06 1.36 -38.91
CA GLY A 27 -14.62 2.61 -39.54
C GLY A 27 -15.69 3.71 -39.50
N VAL A 28 -16.98 3.38 -39.67
CA VAL A 28 -18.10 4.33 -39.54
C VAL A 28 -18.33 4.72 -38.09
N SER A 29 -18.20 3.79 -37.14
CA SER A 29 -18.28 4.11 -35.71
C SER A 29 -17.12 5.00 -35.25
N GLY A 30 -15.91 4.75 -35.71
CA GLY A 30 -14.74 5.62 -35.44
C GLY A 30 -14.87 7.00 -36.09
N ALA A 31 -15.43 7.08 -37.31
CA ALA A 31 -15.68 8.36 -38.00
C ALA A 31 -16.85 9.15 -37.39
N LEU A 32 -17.89 8.47 -36.86
CA LEU A 32 -19.00 9.10 -36.15
C LEU A 32 -18.59 9.60 -34.78
N ILE A 33 -17.77 8.83 -34.04
CA ILE A 33 -17.20 9.27 -32.78
C ILE A 33 -16.22 10.42 -33.01
N GLY A 34 -15.35 10.33 -34.03
CA GLY A 34 -14.42 11.41 -34.37
C GLY A 34 -15.10 12.68 -34.89
N SER A 35 -16.35 12.61 -35.45
CA SER A 35 -17.13 13.77 -35.89
C SER A 35 -17.95 14.40 -34.75
N LEU A 36 -18.27 13.65 -33.70
CA LEU A 36 -18.90 14.16 -32.47
C LEU A 36 -17.90 14.91 -31.57
N PHE A 37 -16.59 14.63 -31.70
CA PHE A 37 -15.51 15.30 -30.97
C PHE A 37 -14.73 16.33 -31.81
N ARG A 38 -15.28 16.87 -32.89
CA ARG A 38 -14.70 18.08 -33.49
C ARG A 38 -15.16 19.30 -32.70
N PRO A 39 -14.27 19.99 -31.97
CA PRO A 39 -14.59 21.26 -31.34
C PRO A 39 -14.79 22.30 -32.45
N ASN A 40 -16.02 22.64 -32.72
CA ASN A 40 -16.37 23.79 -33.54
C ASN A 40 -16.59 25.00 -32.62
N GLN A 41 -15.54 25.38 -31.89
CA GLN A 41 -15.44 26.67 -31.23
C GLN A 41 -14.01 27.19 -31.37
N SER A 42 -13.93 28.45 -31.79
CA SER A 42 -12.69 29.22 -31.88
C SER A 42 -11.87 29.14 -30.58
N ALA A 43 -10.56 28.95 -30.72
CA ALA A 43 -9.60 28.79 -29.66
C ALA A 43 -9.33 30.06 -28.80
N ASP A 44 -10.33 30.95 -28.64
CA ASP A 44 -10.11 32.26 -28.02
C ASP A 44 -11.14 32.62 -26.93
N SER A 45 -11.49 31.70 -26.02
CA SER A 45 -12.20 32.13 -24.80
C SER A 45 -12.25 31.07 -23.67
N PHE A 46 -11.26 30.21 -23.51
CA PHE A 46 -11.07 29.58 -22.21
C PHE A 46 -10.19 30.50 -21.37
N VAL A 47 -10.84 31.37 -20.61
CA VAL A 47 -10.21 32.00 -19.46
C VAL A 47 -9.79 30.86 -18.56
N ASP A 48 -8.48 30.70 -18.31
CA ASP A 48 -7.94 29.90 -17.22
C ASP A 48 -8.55 30.46 -15.92
N GLU A 49 -9.68 29.89 -15.48
CA GLU A 49 -10.01 30.00 -14.07
C GLU A 49 -8.90 29.25 -13.35
N PRO A 50 -8.10 29.91 -12.49
CA PRO A 50 -7.10 29.21 -11.73
C PRO A 50 -7.81 28.11 -10.95
N PHE A 51 -7.34 26.85 -11.07
CA PHE A 51 -7.74 25.78 -10.18
C PHE A 51 -7.72 26.35 -8.77
N GLY A 52 -8.82 26.22 -8.02
CA GLY A 52 -8.90 26.73 -6.67
C GLY A 52 -7.73 26.24 -5.84
N ASP A 53 -7.31 27.01 -4.83
CA ASP A 53 -6.24 26.62 -3.92
C ASP A 53 -6.43 25.15 -3.49
N PRO A 54 -5.32 24.38 -3.35
CA PRO A 54 -5.42 23.01 -2.90
C PRO A 54 -6.21 22.96 -1.59
N LEU A 55 -7.12 22.01 -1.50
CA LEU A 55 -7.75 21.75 -0.22
C LEU A 55 -6.62 21.42 0.77
N PRO A 56 -6.52 22.14 1.91
CA PRO A 56 -5.46 21.87 2.84
C PRO A 56 -5.56 20.42 3.31
N ILE A 57 -4.44 19.69 3.25
CA ILE A 57 -4.36 18.34 3.84
C ILE A 57 -4.77 18.49 5.29
N ARG A 58 -5.78 17.72 5.71
CA ARG A 58 -6.28 17.77 7.08
C ARG A 58 -5.52 16.77 7.93
N PHE A 59 -5.05 17.24 9.06
CA PHE A 59 -4.38 16.45 10.06
C PHE A 59 -5.28 16.29 11.27
N GLU A 60 -5.26 15.10 11.87
CA GLU A 60 -5.93 14.88 13.14
C GLU A 60 -5.38 15.82 14.22
N SER A 61 -6.23 16.23 15.14
CA SER A 61 -5.85 17.13 16.25
C SER A 61 -5.05 16.42 17.34
N GLN A 62 -5.07 15.08 17.36
CA GLN A 62 -4.33 14.26 18.32
C GLN A 62 -3.72 13.05 17.60
N PRO A 63 -2.44 12.75 17.82
CA PRO A 63 -1.80 11.56 17.29
C PRO A 63 -2.39 10.30 17.93
N PHE A 64 -2.45 9.21 17.18
CA PHE A 64 -2.91 7.91 17.66
C PHE A 64 -1.93 7.25 18.66
N ALA A 65 -0.66 7.62 18.61
CA ALA A 65 0.40 7.27 19.55
C ALA A 65 1.48 8.35 19.53
N ASP A 66 2.28 8.40 20.60
CA ASP A 66 3.40 9.34 20.69
C ASP A 66 4.54 8.89 19.76
N TYR A 67 5.11 9.85 19.02
CA TYR A 67 6.31 9.66 18.22
C TYR A 67 7.42 10.55 18.75
N GLU A 68 8.56 9.93 19.09
CA GLU A 68 9.75 10.64 19.57
C GLU A 68 10.94 10.17 18.73
N GLU A 69 11.52 11.11 17.97
CA GLU A 69 12.64 10.81 17.07
C GLU A 69 13.94 10.62 17.88
N TYR A 70 14.70 9.60 17.55
CA TYR A 70 16.04 9.41 18.11
C TYR A 70 17.02 10.39 17.49
N GLU A 71 17.84 11.03 18.33
CA GLU A 71 18.90 11.92 17.87
C GLU A 71 20.04 11.15 17.21
N THR A 72 20.71 11.74 16.23
CA THR A 72 21.91 11.23 15.54
C THR A 72 23.09 12.13 15.81
N ASP A 73 24.29 11.58 16.03
CA ASP A 73 25.53 12.33 16.28
C ASP A 73 26.68 11.73 15.46
N PHE A 74 26.96 12.29 14.29
CA PHE A 74 28.02 11.82 13.42
C PHE A 74 28.67 12.96 12.64
N THR A 75 29.88 12.71 12.15
CA THR A 75 30.64 13.59 11.28
C THR A 75 30.98 12.87 9.98
N LEU A 76 30.93 13.57 8.87
CA LEU A 76 31.26 13.02 7.54
C LEU A 76 32.79 13.11 7.33
N ASN A 77 33.50 12.01 7.60
CA ASN A 77 34.97 11.95 7.58
C ASN A 77 35.54 10.85 6.67
N VAL A 78 34.69 10.16 5.89
CA VAL A 78 35.18 9.09 5.01
C VAL A 78 36.01 9.67 3.89
N SER A 79 37.27 9.21 3.79
CA SER A 79 38.16 9.60 2.70
C SER A 79 37.67 9.03 1.37
N SER A 80 37.75 9.82 0.29
CA SER A 80 37.44 9.25 -1.04
C SER A 80 38.49 8.21 -1.43
N TYR A 81 38.03 7.16 -2.07
CA TYR A 81 38.86 6.05 -2.57
C TYR A 81 38.50 5.72 -4.02
N ASP A 82 39.47 5.19 -4.76
CA ASP A 82 39.31 4.73 -6.14
C ASP A 82 39.53 3.22 -6.21
N ILE A 83 38.94 2.55 -7.18
CA ILE A 83 39.18 1.14 -7.48
C ILE A 83 40.15 1.02 -8.66
N ASN A 84 41.22 0.22 -8.49
CA ASN A 84 42.13 -0.06 -9.58
C ASN A 84 41.43 -0.84 -10.70
N SER A 85 41.77 -0.57 -11.96
CA SER A 85 41.15 -1.23 -13.12
C SER A 85 41.32 -2.76 -13.13
N ASP A 86 42.33 -3.28 -12.42
CA ASP A 86 42.59 -4.70 -12.23
C ASP A 86 42.02 -5.26 -10.90
N LEU A 87 41.34 -4.42 -10.11
CA LEU A 87 40.79 -4.70 -8.77
C LEU A 87 41.86 -5.05 -7.72
N SER A 88 43.14 -4.79 -7.98
CA SER A 88 44.27 -5.22 -7.12
C SER A 88 44.29 -4.60 -5.73
N ASN A 89 43.57 -3.53 -5.49
CA ASN A 89 43.42 -2.89 -4.18
C ASN A 89 42.22 -3.38 -3.36
N ILE A 90 41.49 -4.40 -3.84
CA ILE A 90 40.43 -5.07 -3.10
C ILE A 90 41.03 -6.24 -2.34
N ILE A 91 40.97 -6.20 -1.00
CA ILE A 91 41.74 -7.12 -0.14
C ILE A 91 41.17 -8.55 -0.05
N ASN A 92 39.89 -8.73 -0.39
CA ASN A 92 39.18 -10.02 -0.33
C ASN A 92 38.65 -10.51 -1.69
N LEU A 93 39.28 -10.07 -2.78
CA LEU A 93 38.85 -10.41 -4.13
C LEU A 93 38.78 -11.93 -4.38
N ASP A 94 39.69 -12.69 -3.73
CA ASP A 94 39.75 -14.16 -3.83
C ASP A 94 38.47 -14.87 -3.30
N SER A 95 37.73 -14.24 -2.40
CA SER A 95 36.45 -14.74 -1.91
C SER A 95 35.34 -14.67 -2.95
N PHE A 96 35.52 -13.85 -3.98
CA PHE A 96 34.58 -13.65 -5.11
C PHE A 96 35.22 -14.15 -6.42
N SER A 97 35.52 -15.45 -6.49
CA SER A 97 36.38 -16.10 -7.47
C SER A 97 35.94 -15.98 -8.93
N TYR A 98 34.68 -15.57 -9.19
CA TYR A 98 34.17 -15.37 -10.54
C TYR A 98 33.37 -14.06 -10.63
N LEU A 99 34.01 -12.99 -11.06
CA LEU A 99 33.37 -11.74 -11.47
C LEU A 99 33.49 -11.59 -12.98
N PRO A 100 32.38 -11.61 -13.74
CA PRO A 100 32.41 -11.35 -15.18
C PRO A 100 32.90 -9.93 -15.48
N GLU A 101 33.29 -9.65 -16.73
CA GLU A 101 33.93 -8.40 -17.11
C GLU A 101 33.04 -7.17 -16.85
N ASN A 102 31.72 -7.27 -17.14
CA ASN A 102 30.77 -6.20 -16.85
C ASN A 102 30.64 -5.90 -15.34
N ALA A 103 30.67 -6.91 -14.49
CA ALA A 103 30.67 -6.73 -13.03
C ALA A 103 31.98 -6.06 -12.53
N ARG A 104 33.13 -6.47 -13.08
CA ARG A 104 34.41 -5.80 -12.78
C ARG A 104 34.41 -4.35 -13.19
N ASN A 105 33.91 -4.03 -14.38
CA ASN A 105 33.77 -2.66 -14.85
C ASN A 105 32.85 -1.84 -13.96
N ALA A 106 31.70 -2.38 -13.57
CA ALA A 106 30.77 -1.70 -12.65
C ALA A 106 31.42 -1.38 -11.30
N ILE A 107 32.21 -2.31 -10.72
CA ILE A 107 32.96 -2.05 -9.48
C ILE A 107 34.00 -0.92 -9.68
N VAL A 108 34.67 -0.87 -10.83
CA VAL A 108 35.67 0.18 -11.13
C VAL A 108 34.97 1.52 -11.37
N ASP A 109 33.87 1.55 -12.11
CA ASP A 109 33.21 2.77 -12.55
C ASP A 109 32.35 3.42 -11.47
N HIS A 110 31.64 2.61 -10.65
CA HIS A 110 30.71 3.14 -9.63
C HIS A 110 30.67 2.31 -8.33
N TYR A 111 31.68 1.45 -8.07
CA TYR A 111 31.95 0.75 -6.80
C TYR A 111 31.00 -0.40 -6.46
N PHE A 112 29.93 -0.65 -7.18
CA PHE A 112 28.96 -1.69 -6.88
C PHE A 112 28.20 -2.17 -8.12
N PHE A 113 27.47 -3.25 -7.98
CA PHE A 113 26.44 -3.68 -8.93
C PHE A 113 25.40 -4.55 -8.22
N ALA A 114 24.22 -4.69 -8.82
CA ALA A 114 23.21 -5.65 -8.42
C ALA A 114 22.93 -6.66 -9.50
N VAL A 115 22.46 -7.85 -9.11
CA VAL A 115 22.02 -8.90 -10.05
C VAL A 115 20.70 -9.50 -9.56
N PRO A 116 19.75 -9.82 -10.47
CA PRO A 116 18.56 -10.59 -10.12
C PRO A 116 18.93 -11.94 -9.49
N SER A 117 18.12 -12.42 -8.56
CA SER A 117 18.34 -13.68 -7.88
C SER A 117 17.06 -14.53 -7.80
N ASN A 118 17.23 -15.81 -7.40
CA ASN A 118 16.10 -16.71 -7.14
C ASN A 118 15.80 -16.86 -5.64
N PHE A 119 16.47 -16.11 -4.78
CA PHE A 119 16.14 -16.06 -3.36
C PHE A 119 14.73 -15.52 -3.18
N LYS A 120 14.02 -16.01 -2.19
CA LYS A 120 12.63 -15.63 -1.93
C LYS A 120 12.51 -14.66 -0.77
N MET A 121 13.53 -14.62 0.09
CA MET A 121 13.60 -13.78 1.30
C MET A 121 14.92 -13.01 1.32
N PHE A 122 14.90 -11.83 1.94
CA PHE A 122 16.12 -11.03 2.12
C PHE A 122 17.11 -11.75 3.03
N ALA A 123 16.63 -12.33 4.14
CA ALA A 123 17.46 -13.08 5.08
C ALA A 123 18.21 -14.27 4.43
N ASP A 124 17.67 -14.91 3.40
CA ASP A 124 18.32 -16.02 2.69
C ASP A 124 19.71 -15.63 2.15
N ILE A 125 19.87 -14.39 1.67
CA ILE A 125 21.14 -13.88 1.11
C ILE A 125 22.17 -13.71 2.24
N TYR A 126 21.74 -13.18 3.39
CA TYR A 126 22.63 -12.98 4.56
C TYR A 126 22.98 -14.30 5.23
N CYS A 127 22.04 -15.23 5.38
CA CYS A 127 22.32 -16.58 5.85
C CYS A 127 23.33 -17.31 4.94
N MET A 128 23.26 -17.09 3.63
CA MET A 128 24.24 -17.63 2.71
C MET A 128 25.62 -16.95 2.86
N ASN A 129 25.67 -15.64 3.17
CA ASN A 129 26.94 -14.99 3.48
C ASN A 129 27.60 -15.65 4.72
N ASP A 130 26.80 -15.91 5.77
CA ASP A 130 27.28 -16.60 6.98
C ASP A 130 27.84 -18.00 6.64
N ASP A 131 27.12 -18.78 5.78
CA ASP A 131 27.54 -20.12 5.36
C ASP A 131 28.84 -20.15 4.52
N TYR A 132 29.07 -19.10 3.73
CA TYR A 132 30.24 -19.00 2.82
C TYR A 132 31.35 -18.08 3.35
N GLU A 133 31.24 -17.58 4.57
CA GLU A 133 32.19 -16.65 5.19
C GLU A 133 32.41 -15.38 4.30
N LEU A 134 31.33 -14.83 3.73
CA LEU A 134 31.38 -13.61 2.93
C LEU A 134 31.01 -12.39 3.78
N PRO A 135 31.68 -11.24 3.64
CA PRO A 135 31.30 -10.01 4.34
C PRO A 135 29.89 -9.59 3.96
N SER A 136 29.03 -9.38 4.94
CA SER A 136 27.68 -8.89 4.76
C SER A 136 27.65 -7.37 4.58
N PHE A 137 26.99 -6.89 3.51
CA PHE A 137 26.58 -5.50 3.33
C PHE A 137 25.13 -5.36 3.76
N VAL A 138 24.89 -4.85 4.97
CA VAL A 138 23.52 -4.72 5.49
C VAL A 138 22.87 -3.48 4.88
N THR A 139 21.85 -3.69 4.06
CA THR A 139 21.14 -2.63 3.35
C THR A 139 19.97 -2.08 4.15
N SER A 140 19.59 -0.83 3.85
CA SER A 140 18.31 -0.24 4.28
C SER A 140 17.09 -1.05 3.79
N ASP A 141 17.17 -1.67 2.62
CA ASP A 141 16.17 -2.56 2.04
C ASP A 141 15.80 -3.70 2.99
N SER A 142 16.81 -4.36 3.58
CA SER A 142 16.61 -5.53 4.43
C SER A 142 15.83 -5.22 5.70
N VAL A 143 16.07 -4.07 6.32
CA VAL A 143 15.35 -3.68 7.55
C VAL A 143 13.99 -3.08 7.25
N LEU A 144 13.79 -2.47 6.08
CA LEU A 144 12.49 -2.03 5.61
C LEU A 144 11.58 -3.24 5.35
N HIS A 145 12.09 -4.26 4.67
CA HIS A 145 11.37 -5.51 4.47
C HIS A 145 11.05 -6.20 5.80
N ALA A 146 12.00 -6.24 6.74
CA ALA A 146 11.76 -6.79 8.08
C ALA A 146 10.65 -6.01 8.83
N TYR A 147 10.57 -4.69 8.68
CA TYR A 147 9.49 -3.88 9.24
C TYR A 147 8.15 -4.18 8.56
N HIS A 148 8.12 -4.27 7.21
CA HIS A 148 6.95 -4.70 6.45
C HIS A 148 6.37 -6.01 7.00
N VAL A 149 7.20 -7.05 7.14
CA VAL A 149 6.76 -8.36 7.64
C VAL A 149 6.07 -8.25 9.02
N LEU A 150 6.59 -7.41 9.91
CA LEU A 150 6.03 -7.22 11.25
C LEU A 150 4.77 -6.35 11.26
N TYR A 151 4.72 -5.31 10.45
CA TYR A 151 3.53 -4.47 10.29
C TYR A 151 2.34 -5.31 9.82
N ASP A 152 2.58 -6.12 8.84
CA ASP A 152 1.68 -7.06 8.23
C ASP A 152 1.17 -8.13 9.23
N LEU A 153 2.08 -8.77 9.95
CA LEU A 153 1.73 -9.75 10.96
C LEU A 153 0.79 -9.17 12.02
N ALA A 154 1.11 -7.96 12.52
CA ALA A 154 0.29 -7.31 13.53
C ALA A 154 -1.14 -7.04 13.05
N LEU A 155 -1.27 -6.48 11.84
CA LEU A 155 -2.58 -6.15 11.29
C LEU A 155 -3.44 -7.39 11.13
N ARG A 156 -2.89 -8.48 10.59
CA ARG A 156 -3.59 -9.76 10.43
C ARG A 156 -4.06 -10.38 11.74
N GLU A 157 -3.16 -10.47 12.70
CA GLU A 157 -3.50 -11.02 14.01
C GLU A 157 -4.67 -10.27 14.64
N ILE A 158 -4.68 -8.93 14.53
CA ILE A 158 -5.76 -8.09 15.03
C ILE A 158 -7.05 -8.32 14.24
N GLU A 159 -6.97 -8.44 12.93
CA GLU A 159 -8.14 -8.71 12.08
C GLU A 159 -8.77 -10.07 12.37
N GLU A 160 -7.97 -11.13 12.44
CA GLU A 160 -8.47 -12.49 12.67
C GLU A 160 -8.96 -12.70 14.11
N THR A 161 -8.30 -12.12 15.11
CA THR A 161 -8.61 -12.38 16.52
C THR A 161 -9.65 -11.42 17.10
N HIS A 162 -9.68 -10.15 16.65
CA HIS A 162 -10.54 -9.10 17.19
C HIS A 162 -11.59 -8.60 16.20
N PHE A 163 -11.16 -8.11 15.04
CA PHE A 163 -12.04 -7.38 14.12
C PHE A 163 -13.06 -8.27 13.44
N MET A 164 -12.71 -9.52 13.12
CA MET A 164 -13.62 -10.48 12.52
C MET A 164 -14.90 -10.64 13.34
N ASN A 165 -14.76 -10.83 14.66
CA ASN A 165 -15.90 -10.97 15.54
C ASN A 165 -16.69 -9.67 15.72
N HIS A 166 -16.00 -8.55 15.85
CA HIS A 166 -16.61 -7.24 16.06
C HIS A 166 -17.46 -6.81 14.87
N ILE A 167 -16.94 -6.91 13.65
CA ILE A 167 -17.70 -6.51 12.45
C ILE A 167 -18.91 -7.41 12.17
N GLY A 168 -18.79 -8.71 12.43
CA GLY A 168 -19.90 -9.66 12.30
C GLY A 168 -21.01 -9.39 13.30
N ASN A 169 -20.67 -9.18 14.56
CA ASN A 169 -21.62 -8.86 15.63
C ASN A 169 -22.28 -7.51 15.40
N LEU A 170 -21.49 -6.48 15.05
CA LEU A 170 -21.98 -5.14 14.74
C LEU A 170 -22.96 -5.17 13.54
N SER A 171 -22.61 -5.87 12.46
CA SER A 171 -23.46 -5.99 11.27
C SER A 171 -24.81 -6.62 11.60
N ARG A 172 -24.84 -7.76 12.33
CA ARG A 172 -26.07 -8.42 12.75
C ARG A 172 -26.91 -7.55 13.69
N HIS A 173 -26.28 -6.83 14.59
CA HIS A 173 -26.96 -5.90 15.49
C HIS A 173 -27.65 -4.78 14.67
N MET A 174 -26.95 -4.17 13.74
CA MET A 174 -27.48 -3.10 12.90
C MET A 174 -28.62 -3.57 11.99
N VAL A 175 -28.62 -4.84 11.54
CA VAL A 175 -29.78 -5.45 10.87
C VAL A 175 -31.00 -5.43 11.78
N ASN A 176 -30.88 -5.93 13.01
CA ASN A 176 -31.99 -6.01 13.96
C ASN A 176 -32.56 -4.63 14.28
N VAL A 177 -31.71 -3.67 14.61
CA VAL A 177 -32.14 -2.29 14.89
C VAL A 177 -32.83 -1.64 13.68
N SER A 178 -32.32 -1.87 12.46
CA SER A 178 -32.94 -1.34 11.24
C SER A 178 -34.31 -1.96 10.96
N LEU A 179 -34.50 -3.25 11.26
CA LEU A 179 -35.80 -3.93 11.16
C LEU A 179 -36.78 -3.46 12.24
N ASP A 180 -36.30 -3.17 13.46
CA ASP A 180 -37.13 -2.56 14.52
C ASP A 180 -37.58 -1.16 14.10
N GLN A 181 -36.69 -0.34 13.55
CA GLN A 181 -37.06 0.95 12.98
C GLN A 181 -38.08 0.81 11.85
N TYR A 182 -37.90 -0.16 10.94
CA TYR A 182 -38.85 -0.47 9.87
C TYR A 182 -40.25 -0.80 10.42
N ASN A 183 -40.34 -1.50 11.53
CA ASN A 183 -41.62 -1.87 12.14
C ASN A 183 -42.26 -0.73 12.93
N LEU A 184 -41.47 0.15 13.56
CA LEU A 184 -41.94 1.25 14.40
C LEU A 184 -42.33 2.50 13.61
N LEU A 185 -41.76 2.72 12.42
CA LEU A 185 -42.03 3.89 11.59
C LEU A 185 -43.40 3.77 10.91
N GLU A 186 -44.19 4.86 10.91
CA GLU A 186 -45.50 4.93 10.24
C GLU A 186 -45.39 5.44 8.79
N SER A 187 -44.37 6.26 8.49
CA SER A 187 -44.13 6.81 7.16
C SER A 187 -43.61 5.76 6.20
N ASP A 188 -44.30 5.49 5.10
CA ASP A 188 -43.88 4.52 4.09
C ASP A 188 -42.49 4.83 3.52
N LEU A 189 -42.17 6.15 3.32
CA LEU A 189 -40.85 6.57 2.89
C LEU A 189 -39.78 6.14 3.90
N TRP A 190 -39.93 6.54 5.17
CA TRP A 190 -38.94 6.24 6.21
C TRP A 190 -38.83 4.75 6.52
N ARG A 191 -39.94 4.00 6.41
CA ARG A 191 -39.91 2.53 6.43
C ARG A 191 -39.06 1.96 5.30
N ALA A 192 -39.18 2.51 4.09
CA ALA A 192 -38.35 2.10 2.96
C ALA A 192 -36.85 2.39 3.19
N LEU A 193 -36.50 3.52 3.85
CA LEU A 193 -35.13 3.86 4.21
C LEU A 193 -34.57 2.89 5.27
N ALA A 194 -35.35 2.60 6.32
CA ALA A 194 -34.96 1.61 7.34
C ALA A 194 -34.77 0.20 6.74
N LYS A 195 -35.63 -0.18 5.78
CA LYS A 195 -35.50 -1.44 5.03
C LYS A 195 -34.20 -1.47 4.22
N LYS A 196 -33.80 -0.36 3.60
CA LYS A 196 -32.51 -0.26 2.88
C LYS A 196 -31.32 -0.42 3.82
N ASN A 197 -31.36 0.18 5.02
CA ASN A 197 -30.33 0.00 6.05
C ASN A 197 -30.25 -1.47 6.49
N ALA A 198 -31.40 -2.12 6.72
CA ALA A 198 -31.44 -3.55 7.02
C ALA A 198 -30.82 -4.40 5.91
N ALA A 199 -31.06 -4.05 4.63
CA ALA A 199 -30.43 -4.75 3.50
C ALA A 199 -28.91 -4.50 3.46
N PHE A 200 -28.47 -3.25 3.65
CA PHE A 200 -27.05 -2.89 3.67
C PHE A 200 -26.25 -3.71 4.68
N PHE A 201 -26.71 -3.77 5.93
CA PHE A 201 -26.05 -4.59 6.94
C PHE A 201 -26.28 -6.09 6.77
N SER A 202 -27.38 -6.50 6.12
CA SER A 202 -27.59 -7.91 5.79
C SER A 202 -26.62 -8.44 4.74
N VAL A 203 -26.18 -7.59 3.78
CA VAL A 203 -25.10 -7.94 2.85
C VAL A 203 -23.81 -8.18 3.65
N ALA A 204 -23.43 -7.25 4.53
CA ALA A 204 -22.24 -7.39 5.39
C ALA A 204 -22.30 -8.65 6.27
N ALA A 205 -23.43 -8.89 6.96
CA ALA A 205 -23.62 -10.05 7.81
C ALA A 205 -23.54 -11.37 7.02
N LYS A 206 -24.06 -11.41 5.79
CA LYS A 206 -24.04 -12.59 4.93
C LYS A 206 -22.68 -12.85 4.29
N LEU A 207 -21.92 -11.81 3.96
CA LEU A 207 -20.52 -11.91 3.52
C LEU A 207 -19.63 -12.44 4.65
N HIS A 208 -19.87 -11.95 5.87
CA HIS A 208 -19.14 -12.39 7.05
C HIS A 208 -19.46 -13.86 7.42
N ASP A 209 -20.73 -14.22 7.43
CA ASP A 209 -21.23 -15.55 7.82
C ASP A 209 -22.14 -16.12 6.71
N PRO A 210 -21.61 -17.00 5.85
CA PRO A 210 -22.39 -17.60 4.76
C PRO A 210 -23.60 -18.42 5.20
N ASP A 211 -23.63 -18.90 6.44
CA ASP A 211 -24.74 -19.69 6.99
C ASP A 211 -25.82 -18.81 7.65
N TRP A 212 -25.52 -17.52 7.88
CA TRP A 212 -26.48 -16.59 8.46
C TRP A 212 -27.72 -16.42 7.57
N THR A 213 -28.90 -16.44 8.19
CA THR A 213 -30.18 -16.34 7.48
C THR A 213 -30.58 -14.89 7.24
N VAL A 214 -30.65 -14.50 5.98
CA VAL A 214 -31.11 -13.15 5.56
C VAL A 214 -32.60 -12.99 5.90
N PRO A 215 -33.03 -11.88 6.55
CA PRO A 215 -34.42 -11.60 6.83
C PRO A 215 -35.30 -11.47 5.59
N ASP A 216 -36.51 -12.06 5.60
CA ASP A 216 -37.44 -12.05 4.46
C ASP A 216 -37.66 -10.70 3.77
N PRO A 217 -37.86 -9.56 4.49
CA PRO A 217 -38.15 -8.30 3.85
C PRO A 217 -37.05 -7.81 2.88
N VAL A 218 -35.79 -8.27 3.05
CA VAL A 218 -34.62 -7.77 2.29
C VAL A 218 -33.94 -8.82 1.41
N THR A 219 -34.40 -10.07 1.47
CA THR A 219 -33.77 -11.23 0.83
C THR A 219 -33.44 -11.00 -0.66
N GLY A 220 -34.38 -10.49 -1.45
CA GLY A 220 -34.18 -10.28 -2.89
C GLY A 220 -33.07 -9.26 -3.20
N TRP A 221 -32.97 -8.17 -2.43
CA TRP A 221 -31.94 -7.13 -2.59
C TRP A 221 -30.56 -7.66 -2.21
N VAL A 222 -30.48 -8.34 -1.06
CA VAL A 222 -29.22 -8.88 -0.54
C VAL A 222 -28.59 -9.87 -1.52
N TYR A 223 -29.35 -10.89 -1.99
CA TYR A 223 -28.80 -11.90 -2.89
C TYR A 223 -28.43 -11.34 -4.27
N GLN A 224 -29.07 -10.28 -4.72
CA GLN A 224 -28.67 -9.61 -5.96
C GLN A 224 -27.34 -8.89 -5.80
N THR A 225 -27.13 -8.14 -4.72
CA THR A 225 -25.84 -7.48 -4.44
C THR A 225 -24.73 -8.51 -4.24
N LEU A 226 -24.99 -9.59 -3.50
CA LEU A 226 -24.02 -10.69 -3.35
C LEU A 226 -23.63 -11.30 -4.70
N HIS A 227 -24.56 -11.42 -5.64
CA HIS A 227 -24.26 -11.89 -7.00
C HIS A 227 -23.32 -10.93 -7.75
N PHE A 228 -23.45 -9.60 -7.59
CA PHE A 228 -22.51 -8.64 -8.18
C PHE A 228 -21.12 -8.74 -7.54
N ILE A 229 -21.05 -8.90 -6.22
CA ILE A 229 -19.80 -9.08 -5.47
C ILE A 229 -19.08 -10.37 -5.92
N GLU A 230 -19.80 -11.48 -6.06
CA GLU A 230 -19.19 -12.73 -6.50
C GLU A 230 -18.72 -12.73 -7.96
N ASN A 231 -19.43 -12.01 -8.83
CA ASN A 231 -19.04 -11.90 -10.24
C ASN A 231 -17.88 -10.93 -10.48
N ALA A 232 -17.63 -9.99 -9.56
CA ALA A 232 -16.55 -8.99 -9.63
C ALA A 232 -16.44 -8.26 -10.99
N GLY A 233 -17.57 -8.00 -11.65
CA GLY A 233 -17.67 -7.58 -13.07
C GLY A 233 -17.38 -6.11 -13.36
N GLY A 234 -16.62 -5.39 -12.51
CA GLY A 234 -16.32 -3.98 -12.68
C GLY A 234 -17.51 -3.07 -12.31
N PHE A 235 -17.65 -1.92 -12.97
CA PHE A 235 -18.65 -0.91 -12.61
C PHE A 235 -20.08 -1.34 -12.91
N THR A 236 -20.90 -1.50 -11.87
CA THR A 236 -22.34 -1.83 -11.96
C THR A 236 -23.12 -1.00 -10.95
N THR A 237 -24.40 -0.67 -11.29
CA THR A 237 -25.29 0.04 -10.36
C THR A 237 -25.97 -0.96 -9.43
N ASP A 238 -25.72 -0.83 -8.13
CA ASP A 238 -26.45 -1.58 -7.09
C ASP A 238 -27.92 -1.14 -7.05
N TRP A 239 -28.82 -2.08 -6.98
CA TRP A 239 -30.24 -1.84 -7.16
C TRP A 239 -30.92 -1.12 -6.00
N PHE A 240 -30.61 -1.49 -4.76
CA PHE A 240 -31.31 -0.90 -3.64
C PHE A 240 -30.60 0.33 -3.09
N MET A 241 -29.26 0.39 -3.17
CA MET A 241 -28.51 1.61 -2.85
C MET A 241 -28.55 2.62 -3.98
N ASN A 242 -28.76 2.14 -5.22
CA ASN A 242 -28.84 2.99 -6.40
C ASN A 242 -27.53 3.76 -6.68
N GLN A 243 -26.38 3.12 -6.40
CA GLN A 243 -25.04 3.67 -6.57
C GLN A 243 -24.25 2.82 -7.55
N ARG A 244 -23.47 3.49 -8.40
CA ARG A 244 -22.56 2.83 -9.33
C ARG A 244 -21.26 2.51 -8.60
N LEU A 245 -21.02 1.24 -8.34
CA LEU A 245 -19.88 0.72 -7.62
C LEU A 245 -18.97 -0.11 -8.53
N ASP A 246 -17.66 -0.05 -8.27
CA ASP A 246 -16.69 -0.94 -8.90
C ASP A 246 -16.64 -2.26 -8.14
N PHE A 247 -17.28 -3.29 -8.68
CA PHE A 247 -17.32 -4.62 -8.07
C PHE A 247 -16.02 -5.42 -8.28
N SER A 248 -15.09 -4.98 -9.17
CA SER A 248 -13.76 -5.60 -9.27
C SER A 248 -12.93 -5.40 -7.99
N GLN A 249 -13.24 -4.37 -7.20
CA GLN A 249 -12.60 -4.12 -5.90
C GLN A 249 -12.88 -5.23 -4.87
N PHE A 250 -13.90 -6.06 -5.07
CA PHE A 250 -14.26 -7.15 -4.15
C PHE A 250 -13.45 -8.44 -4.40
N ILE A 251 -12.52 -8.45 -5.34
CA ILE A 251 -11.54 -9.53 -5.52
C ILE A 251 -10.56 -9.49 -4.35
N PRO A 252 -10.55 -10.51 -3.46
CA PRO A 252 -9.57 -10.57 -2.37
C PRO A 252 -8.16 -10.71 -2.96
N ARG A 253 -7.23 -9.94 -2.45
CA ARG A 253 -5.81 -9.92 -2.87
C ARG A 253 -4.91 -9.57 -1.69
N GLY A 254 -3.61 -9.60 -1.87
CA GLY A 254 -2.70 -9.57 -0.75
C GLY A 254 -3.00 -10.73 0.22
N HIS A 255 -2.86 -10.51 1.49
CA HIS A 255 -3.09 -11.56 2.50
C HIS A 255 -4.50 -12.12 2.59
N TYR A 256 -5.46 -11.38 2.09
CA TYR A 256 -6.85 -11.82 2.17
C TYR A 256 -7.15 -13.04 1.29
N THR A 257 -6.18 -13.47 0.46
CA THR A 257 -6.27 -14.74 -0.29
C THR A 257 -6.05 -15.98 0.57
N ARG A 258 -5.38 -15.88 1.73
CA ARG A 258 -4.84 -17.01 2.50
C ARG A 258 -5.86 -17.88 3.20
N THR A 259 -6.89 -17.30 3.80
CA THR A 259 -7.94 -18.04 4.50
C THR A 259 -9.32 -17.63 4.02
N GLU A 260 -10.28 -18.55 4.09
CA GLU A 260 -11.67 -18.22 3.76
C GLU A 260 -12.24 -17.18 4.75
N SER A 261 -11.71 -17.10 5.96
CA SER A 261 -12.05 -16.09 6.96
C SER A 261 -11.63 -14.70 6.48
N LEU A 262 -10.37 -14.54 6.07
CA LEU A 262 -9.83 -13.29 5.56
C LEU A 262 -10.50 -12.83 4.26
N LYS A 263 -10.81 -13.75 3.33
CA LYS A 263 -11.58 -13.43 2.11
C LYS A 263 -12.95 -12.85 2.45
N ARG A 264 -13.63 -13.41 3.46
CA ARG A 264 -14.93 -12.90 3.93
C ARG A 264 -14.79 -11.55 4.61
N PHE A 265 -13.78 -11.37 5.44
CA PHE A 265 -13.49 -10.10 6.09
C PHE A 265 -13.22 -9.00 5.05
N PHE A 266 -12.37 -9.27 4.06
CA PHE A 266 -12.09 -8.37 2.95
C PHE A 266 -13.37 -7.89 2.25
N LYS A 267 -14.21 -8.83 1.80
CA LYS A 267 -15.46 -8.51 1.11
C LYS A 267 -16.43 -7.73 2.01
N THR A 268 -16.46 -8.06 3.30
CA THR A 268 -17.32 -7.38 4.29
C THR A 268 -16.90 -5.93 4.50
N ILE A 269 -15.61 -5.68 4.77
CA ILE A 269 -15.09 -4.33 4.96
C ILE A 269 -15.18 -3.54 3.65
N MET A 270 -14.84 -4.14 2.51
CA MET A 270 -14.96 -3.49 1.21
C MET A 270 -16.40 -3.01 0.95
N TRP A 271 -17.42 -3.80 1.28
CA TRP A 271 -18.83 -3.40 1.18
C TRP A 271 -19.15 -2.21 2.09
N LEU A 272 -18.75 -2.27 3.35
CA LEU A 272 -19.01 -1.21 4.34
C LEU A 272 -18.23 0.08 4.06
N SER A 273 -17.16 0.02 3.28
CA SER A 273 -16.31 1.17 2.93
C SER A 273 -16.69 1.85 1.60
N ARG A 274 -17.25 1.09 0.64
CA ARG A 274 -17.53 1.62 -0.70
C ARG A 274 -18.85 2.35 -0.83
N VAL A 275 -19.86 1.98 -0.04
CA VAL A 275 -21.20 2.61 -0.09
C VAL A 275 -21.19 3.92 0.67
N ALA A 276 -21.63 5.01 0.02
CA ALA A 276 -21.77 6.33 0.63
C ALA A 276 -23.23 6.72 0.82
N PHE A 277 -23.57 7.34 1.95
CA PHE A 277 -24.86 8.00 2.20
C PHE A 277 -24.69 9.47 1.85
N ARG A 278 -24.89 9.80 0.56
CA ARG A 278 -24.49 11.09 -0.03
C ARG A 278 -25.45 12.22 0.32
N VAL A 279 -24.89 13.39 0.60
CA VAL A 279 -25.65 14.61 0.87
C VAL A 279 -25.84 15.50 -0.36
N GLN A 280 -25.10 15.20 -1.45
CA GLN A 280 -25.09 16.02 -2.66
C GLN A 280 -24.87 15.18 -3.94
N PRO A 281 -25.63 14.08 -4.16
CA PRO A 281 -25.49 13.28 -5.37
C PRO A 281 -25.86 14.12 -6.61
N ASP A 282 -25.18 13.84 -7.71
CA ASP A 282 -25.48 14.37 -9.04
C ASP A 282 -25.34 13.22 -10.05
N ASP A 283 -26.30 12.31 -10.04
CA ASP A 283 -26.25 11.10 -10.83
C ASP A 283 -26.78 11.33 -12.24
N ASP A 284 -26.12 10.73 -13.22
CA ASP A 284 -26.46 10.85 -14.64
C ASP A 284 -27.91 10.50 -14.96
N GLY A 285 -28.49 11.29 -15.81
CA GLY A 285 -29.87 11.10 -16.31
C GLY A 285 -30.94 11.49 -15.31
N LEU A 286 -30.58 12.02 -14.13
CA LEU A 286 -31.51 12.55 -13.15
C LEU A 286 -31.65 14.07 -13.26
N THR A 287 -32.84 14.60 -12.93
CA THR A 287 -33.04 16.03 -12.75
C THR A 287 -32.50 16.52 -11.41
N ALA A 288 -32.34 17.83 -11.25
CA ALA A 288 -31.96 18.45 -9.99
C ALA A 288 -32.89 18.08 -8.81
N GLU A 289 -34.21 17.99 -9.10
CA GLU A 289 -35.22 17.59 -8.13
C GLU A 289 -35.07 16.12 -7.71
N GLN A 290 -34.78 15.24 -8.68
CA GLN A 290 -34.53 13.81 -8.41
C GLN A 290 -33.23 13.59 -7.61
N ASN A 291 -32.19 14.35 -7.91
CA ASN A 291 -30.95 14.35 -7.13
C ASN A 291 -31.16 14.89 -5.71
N ALA A 292 -31.99 15.94 -5.55
CA ALA A 292 -32.37 16.45 -4.24
C ALA A 292 -33.17 15.41 -3.41
N GLU A 293 -34.13 14.73 -4.02
CA GLU A 293 -34.87 13.63 -3.39
C GLU A 293 -33.92 12.48 -3.00
N ARG A 294 -32.95 12.17 -3.84
CA ARG A 294 -31.91 11.15 -3.54
C ARG A 294 -31.06 11.57 -2.35
N ALA A 295 -30.63 12.83 -2.26
CA ALA A 295 -29.93 13.38 -1.10
C ALA A 295 -30.77 13.27 0.20
N GLU A 296 -32.07 13.61 0.15
CA GLU A 296 -33.00 13.44 1.27
C GLU A 296 -33.07 11.96 1.71
N ASN A 297 -33.15 11.03 0.77
CA ASN A 297 -33.27 9.60 1.04
C ASN A 297 -31.98 9.01 1.62
N GLU A 298 -30.82 9.28 1.02
CA GLU A 298 -29.53 8.77 1.48
C GLU A 298 -29.16 9.39 2.86
N THR A 299 -29.39 10.70 3.06
CA THR A 299 -29.21 11.33 4.37
C THR A 299 -30.22 10.82 5.40
N GLY A 300 -31.47 10.56 5.01
CA GLY A 300 -32.47 9.94 5.89
C GLY A 300 -32.02 8.55 6.38
N GLN A 301 -31.38 7.75 5.52
CA GLN A 301 -30.77 6.49 5.93
C GLN A 301 -29.65 6.73 6.97
N ALA A 302 -28.76 7.69 6.75
CA ALA A 302 -27.69 8.03 7.68
C ALA A 302 -28.24 8.56 9.04
N VAL A 303 -29.31 9.35 9.05
CA VAL A 303 -30.00 9.79 10.28
C VAL A 303 -30.56 8.59 11.06
N LEU A 304 -31.14 7.59 10.39
CA LEU A 304 -31.57 6.36 11.03
C LEU A 304 -30.41 5.56 11.63
N LEU A 305 -29.23 5.57 10.98
CA LEU A 305 -28.00 4.98 11.54
C LEU A 305 -27.52 5.73 12.78
N CYS A 306 -27.48 7.06 12.78
CA CYS A 306 -27.16 7.84 13.96
C CYS A 306 -28.08 7.48 15.13
N ARG A 307 -29.39 7.40 14.87
CA ARG A 307 -30.36 6.98 15.88
C ARG A 307 -30.10 5.58 16.41
N ALA A 308 -29.60 4.67 15.58
CA ALA A 308 -29.28 3.31 15.99
C ALA A 308 -28.11 3.26 17.00
N PHE A 309 -27.12 4.13 16.86
CA PHE A 309 -26.01 4.25 17.79
C PHE A 309 -26.40 4.94 19.11
N GLU A 310 -27.28 5.96 19.07
CA GLU A 310 -27.72 6.74 20.25
C GLU A 310 -28.81 6.04 21.05
N GLN A 311 -29.41 5.00 20.54
CA GLN A 311 -30.48 4.31 21.26
C GLN A 311 -29.93 3.67 22.54
N PRO A 312 -30.43 4.03 23.77
CA PRO A 312 -30.09 3.36 24.98
C PRO A 312 -30.71 1.95 24.92
N SER A 313 -30.05 1.04 24.27
CA SER A 313 -30.69 -0.22 23.99
C SER A 313 -30.22 -1.29 24.94
N HIS A 314 -31.16 -2.07 25.28
CA HIS A 314 -31.18 -3.42 25.78
C HIS A 314 -30.13 -4.38 25.15
N LEU A 315 -29.25 -3.93 24.26
CA LEU A 315 -28.43 -4.77 23.41
C LEU A 315 -26.98 -4.29 23.47
N PHE A 316 -26.31 -4.73 24.53
CA PHE A 316 -24.86 -4.80 24.53
C PHE A 316 -24.44 -5.99 23.64
N ILE A 317 -23.47 -5.80 22.79
CA ILE A 317 -22.79 -6.85 22.06
C ILE A 317 -21.60 -7.24 22.93
N ASP A 318 -21.63 -8.40 23.52
CA ASP A 318 -20.58 -8.89 24.43
C ASP A 318 -20.21 -7.91 25.58
N GLY A 319 -21.18 -7.09 26.02
CA GLY A 319 -21.00 -6.12 27.09
C GLY A 319 -20.62 -4.70 26.63
N GLU A 320 -20.40 -4.51 25.32
CA GLU A 320 -20.00 -3.24 24.72
C GLU A 320 -21.11 -2.57 23.91
N THR A 321 -21.08 -1.24 23.78
CA THR A 321 -22.01 -0.53 22.91
C THR A 321 -21.63 -0.64 21.44
N PRO A 322 -22.61 -0.61 20.50
CA PRO A 322 -22.31 -0.64 19.06
C PRO A 322 -21.36 0.47 18.63
N LEU A 323 -21.47 1.67 19.18
CA LEU A 323 -20.59 2.80 18.89
C LEU A 323 -19.14 2.54 19.36
N ARG A 324 -18.98 1.92 20.53
CA ARG A 324 -17.64 1.56 21.01
C ARG A 324 -16.97 0.53 20.11
N LEU A 325 -17.70 -0.52 19.69
CA LEU A 325 -17.17 -1.52 18.75
C LEU A 325 -16.80 -0.87 17.42
N TRP A 326 -17.63 0.03 16.91
CA TRP A 326 -17.31 0.76 15.68
C TRP A 326 -16.05 1.60 15.84
N ARG A 327 -15.91 2.34 16.95
CA ARG A 327 -14.71 3.17 17.22
C ARG A 327 -13.47 2.32 17.37
N GLU A 328 -13.52 1.18 18.04
CA GLU A 328 -12.38 0.28 18.18
C GLU A 328 -11.86 -0.20 16.81
N LEU A 329 -12.76 -0.58 15.90
CA LEU A 329 -12.41 -0.90 14.52
C LEU A 329 -11.85 0.30 13.77
N TYR A 330 -12.52 1.45 13.86
CA TYR A 330 -12.18 2.65 13.11
C TYR A 330 -10.86 3.27 13.59
N ASP A 331 -10.67 3.45 14.89
CA ASP A 331 -9.50 4.11 15.49
C ASP A 331 -8.24 3.24 15.34
N THR A 332 -8.36 1.93 15.49
CA THR A 332 -7.19 1.04 15.31
C THR A 332 -6.75 1.02 13.85
N THR A 333 -7.66 0.89 12.89
CA THR A 333 -7.30 0.95 11.48
C THR A 333 -6.81 2.34 11.05
N SER A 334 -7.26 3.40 11.72
CA SER A 334 -6.75 4.75 11.51
C SER A 334 -5.34 4.94 12.07
N PHE A 335 -4.99 4.26 13.17
CA PHE A 335 -3.62 4.23 13.69
C PHE A 335 -2.65 3.57 12.69
N PHE A 336 -3.07 2.47 12.06
CA PHE A 336 -2.24 1.82 11.04
C PHE A 336 -2.10 2.68 9.79
N VAL A 337 -3.20 3.21 9.24
CA VAL A 337 -3.20 3.85 7.92
C VAL A 337 -3.37 5.37 7.99
N SER A 338 -4.51 5.84 8.44
CA SER A 338 -4.92 7.24 8.63
C SER A 338 -6.42 7.30 8.86
N THR A 339 -6.98 8.49 9.06
CA THR A 339 -8.43 8.68 9.07
C THR A 339 -9.02 8.72 7.67
N SER A 340 -10.33 8.51 7.56
CA SER A 340 -11.03 8.66 6.28
C SER A 340 -11.15 10.14 5.88
N ASP A 341 -11.05 10.45 4.60
CA ASP A 341 -11.39 11.76 4.05
C ASP A 341 -12.90 11.92 3.80
N ASP A 342 -13.68 10.84 3.82
CA ASP A 342 -15.15 10.87 3.85
C ASP A 342 -15.67 11.23 5.26
N LEU A 343 -16.92 11.68 5.35
CA LEU A 343 -17.58 11.97 6.65
C LEU A 343 -17.83 10.68 7.43
N THR A 344 -17.51 10.70 8.71
CA THR A 344 -17.52 9.54 9.61
C THR A 344 -18.82 9.46 10.44
N VAL A 345 -19.01 8.34 11.12
CA VAL A 345 -20.12 8.15 12.08
C VAL A 345 -20.07 9.21 13.19
N ASP A 346 -18.89 9.52 13.75
CA ASP A 346 -18.75 10.51 14.82
C ASP A 346 -19.10 11.93 14.38
N GLU A 347 -18.71 12.32 13.16
CA GLU A 347 -19.11 13.62 12.60
C GLU A 347 -20.62 13.70 12.37
N TYR A 348 -21.24 12.63 11.88
CA TYR A 348 -22.69 12.57 11.68
C TYR A 348 -23.44 12.55 13.01
N LEU A 349 -22.95 11.86 14.05
CA LEU A 349 -23.50 11.90 15.41
C LEU A 349 -23.41 13.30 16.00
N THR A 350 -22.33 14.03 15.75
CA THR A 350 -22.19 15.43 16.19
C THR A 350 -23.27 16.32 15.57
N ILE A 351 -23.51 16.19 14.25
CA ILE A 351 -24.58 16.92 13.56
C ILE A 351 -25.96 16.47 14.08
N PHE A 352 -26.13 15.15 14.25
CA PHE A 352 -27.38 14.56 14.73
C PHE A 352 -27.78 15.11 16.11
N ASN A 353 -26.85 15.09 17.07
CA ASN A 353 -27.08 15.56 18.44
C ASN A 353 -27.29 17.09 18.55
N ALA A 354 -26.81 17.85 17.57
CA ALA A 354 -27.07 19.26 17.47
C ALA A 354 -28.50 19.63 16.98
N ILE A 355 -29.15 18.69 16.24
CA ILE A 355 -30.43 18.96 15.56
C ILE A 355 -31.60 18.20 16.19
N TYR A 356 -31.35 16.98 16.68
CA TYR A 356 -32.36 16.11 17.28
C TYR A 356 -32.19 16.07 18.80
N ASP A 357 -33.30 16.17 19.54
CA ASP A 357 -33.28 16.17 21.00
C ASP A 357 -33.15 14.75 21.58
N ASP A 358 -32.48 14.61 22.71
CA ASP A 358 -32.34 13.34 23.42
C ASP A 358 -33.42 13.20 24.55
N PRO A 359 -34.10 12.04 24.68
CA PRO A 359 -34.10 10.87 23.80
C PRO A 359 -34.94 11.09 22.53
N VAL A 360 -34.34 10.79 21.37
CA VAL A 360 -35.00 11.05 20.08
C VAL A 360 -36.20 10.15 19.90
N ASN A 361 -37.38 10.73 19.83
CA ASN A 361 -38.56 10.01 19.38
C ASN A 361 -38.43 9.66 17.89
N ILE A 362 -38.63 8.39 17.54
CA ILE A 362 -38.49 7.92 16.14
C ILE A 362 -39.35 8.72 15.14
N VAL A 363 -40.50 9.25 15.57
CA VAL A 363 -41.38 10.10 14.74
C VAL A 363 -40.72 11.44 14.41
N GLU A 364 -39.87 11.99 15.30
CA GLU A 364 -39.15 13.22 15.07
C GLU A 364 -38.12 13.12 13.92
N LEU A 365 -37.63 11.93 13.61
CA LEU A 365 -36.72 11.69 12.48
C LEU A 365 -37.40 12.02 11.14
N CYS A 366 -38.73 11.84 11.06
CA CYS A 366 -39.51 12.14 9.87
C CYS A 366 -39.72 13.64 9.63
N ASN A 367 -39.21 14.52 10.51
CA ASN A 367 -39.33 15.96 10.37
C ASN A 367 -38.47 16.48 9.23
N ARG A 368 -39.10 16.86 8.13
CA ARG A 368 -38.43 17.30 6.89
C ARG A 368 -37.60 18.57 7.08
N THR A 369 -37.98 19.45 8.01
CA THR A 369 -37.21 20.64 8.31
C THR A 369 -35.92 20.32 9.02
N LYS A 370 -35.96 19.44 10.05
CA LYS A 370 -34.77 18.94 10.74
C LYS A 370 -33.83 18.19 9.76
N LEU A 371 -34.38 17.33 8.87
CA LEU A 371 -33.61 16.66 7.82
C LEU A 371 -32.95 17.66 6.86
N GLY A 372 -33.68 18.69 6.42
CA GLY A 372 -33.12 19.75 5.57
C GLY A 372 -31.98 20.51 6.25
N THR A 373 -32.11 20.79 7.56
CA THR A 373 -31.02 21.40 8.35
C THR A 373 -29.82 20.46 8.43
N PHE A 374 -30.05 19.17 8.65
CA PHE A 374 -28.99 18.17 8.68
C PHE A 374 -28.20 18.12 7.38
N ILE A 375 -28.91 18.05 6.22
CA ILE A 375 -28.29 18.04 4.88
C ILE A 375 -27.46 19.32 4.68
N ALA A 376 -28.00 20.50 5.03
CA ALA A 376 -27.28 21.77 4.89
C ALA A 376 -25.98 21.77 5.72
N THR A 377 -26.04 21.38 6.99
CA THR A 377 -24.88 21.30 7.88
C THR A 377 -23.84 20.29 7.36
N ALA A 378 -24.29 19.12 6.91
CA ALA A 378 -23.38 18.11 6.37
C ALA A 378 -22.73 18.54 5.03
N ARG A 379 -23.41 19.34 4.21
CA ARG A 379 -22.84 19.96 2.99
C ARG A 379 -21.75 20.99 3.32
N GLU A 380 -21.90 21.72 4.40
CA GLU A 380 -20.90 22.69 4.87
C GLU A 380 -19.71 22.04 5.59
N SER A 381 -19.82 20.75 5.97
CA SER A 381 -18.71 20.00 6.57
C SER A 381 -17.59 19.75 5.54
N ARG A 382 -16.48 19.13 5.96
CA ARG A 382 -15.33 18.85 5.10
C ARG A 382 -15.72 18.04 3.86
N SER A 383 -15.03 18.27 2.75
CA SER A 383 -15.19 17.54 1.50
C SER A 383 -14.17 16.39 1.41
N PRO A 384 -14.47 15.29 0.68
CA PRO A 384 -13.47 14.28 0.36
C PRO A 384 -12.34 14.90 -0.48
N GLN A 385 -11.15 14.31 -0.41
CA GLN A 385 -9.94 14.81 -1.08
C GLN A 385 -9.48 13.87 -2.20
N ILE A 386 -9.79 12.57 -2.09
CA ILE A 386 -9.46 11.54 -3.08
C ILE A 386 -10.73 11.07 -3.76
N ILE A 387 -10.69 10.94 -5.09
CA ILE A 387 -11.81 10.40 -5.86
C ILE A 387 -11.85 8.89 -5.66
N SER A 388 -12.82 8.39 -4.90
CA SER A 388 -12.99 6.98 -4.55
C SER A 388 -14.17 6.29 -5.25
N GLY A 389 -14.75 6.91 -6.28
CA GLY A 389 -15.90 6.41 -7.01
C GLY A 389 -15.98 6.99 -8.43
N TRP A 390 -17.04 6.64 -9.16
CA TRP A 390 -17.26 7.18 -10.49
C TRP A 390 -17.67 8.66 -10.40
N VAL A 391 -16.86 9.54 -10.96
CA VAL A 391 -17.13 11.00 -11.08
C VAL A 391 -16.85 11.42 -12.52
N TRP A 392 -17.78 12.17 -13.13
CA TRP A 392 -17.57 12.71 -14.47
C TRP A 392 -16.75 13.98 -14.45
N ASP A 393 -16.03 14.26 -15.54
CA ASP A 393 -15.19 15.43 -15.74
C ASP A 393 -15.90 16.79 -15.49
N SER A 394 -17.21 16.83 -15.71
CA SER A 394 -18.05 18.01 -15.45
C SER A 394 -18.54 18.15 -14.01
N GLN A 395 -18.24 17.18 -13.13
CA GLN A 395 -18.74 17.11 -11.77
C GLN A 395 -17.64 17.47 -10.75
N SER A 396 -18.05 18.03 -9.60
CA SER A 396 -17.18 18.19 -8.43
C SER A 396 -17.05 16.86 -7.68
N ILE A 397 -15.92 16.61 -7.06
CA ILE A 397 -15.72 15.49 -6.12
C ILE A 397 -16.79 15.43 -5.02
N ASN A 398 -17.42 16.57 -4.70
CA ASN A 398 -18.49 16.66 -3.70
C ASN A 398 -19.73 15.81 -4.02
N VAL A 399 -19.88 15.29 -5.24
CA VAL A 399 -20.97 14.36 -5.57
C VAL A 399 -20.84 13.02 -4.83
N THR A 400 -19.66 12.70 -4.32
CA THR A 400 -19.39 11.54 -3.49
C THR A 400 -19.48 11.82 -1.99
N LYS A 401 -19.63 13.11 -1.60
CA LYS A 401 -19.63 13.56 -0.20
C LYS A 401 -20.80 12.98 0.60
N GLY A 402 -20.52 12.34 1.69
CA GLY A 402 -21.51 11.73 2.58
C GLY A 402 -20.87 10.88 3.67
N LEU A 403 -21.73 10.24 4.48
CA LEU A 403 -21.28 9.23 5.45
C LEU A 403 -20.84 7.98 4.72
N ARG A 404 -19.67 7.43 5.08
CA ARG A 404 -19.30 6.03 4.83
C ARG A 404 -19.13 5.31 6.16
N PHE A 405 -19.75 4.14 6.29
CA PHE A 405 -19.75 3.42 7.56
C PHE A 405 -18.34 3.00 8.01
N MET A 406 -17.54 2.49 7.09
CA MET A 406 -16.11 2.19 7.29
C MET A 406 -15.30 2.82 6.14
N GLY A 407 -15.41 4.16 5.95
CA GLY A 407 -14.80 4.88 4.85
C GLY A 407 -13.32 4.53 4.64
N GLN A 408 -12.91 4.42 3.38
CA GLN A 408 -11.49 4.18 3.04
C GLN A 408 -10.62 5.31 3.59
N ARG A 409 -9.39 4.98 3.94
CA ARG A 409 -8.47 5.88 4.62
C ARG A 409 -7.78 6.81 3.62
N PHE A 410 -7.59 8.07 4.04
CA PHE A 410 -6.76 9.00 3.29
C PHE A 410 -5.30 8.58 3.35
N VAL A 411 -4.67 8.39 2.20
CA VAL A 411 -3.22 8.18 2.09
C VAL A 411 -2.61 9.22 1.16
N PRO A 412 -1.45 9.80 1.53
CA PRO A 412 -0.90 10.96 0.83
C PRO A 412 -0.54 10.68 -0.63
N ASP A 413 -0.04 9.51 -0.94
CA ASP A 413 0.34 9.10 -2.29
C ASP A 413 -0.87 8.90 -3.21
N SER A 414 -2.01 8.40 -2.73
CA SER A 414 -3.26 8.39 -3.52
C SER A 414 -3.78 9.80 -3.78
N TYR A 415 -3.59 10.72 -2.83
CA TYR A 415 -3.88 12.14 -3.07
C TYR A 415 -2.93 12.75 -4.10
N MET A 416 -1.62 12.46 -4.03
CA MET A 416 -0.65 12.87 -5.05
C MET A 416 -1.07 12.37 -6.44
N PHE A 417 -1.47 11.12 -6.56
CA PHE A 417 -1.96 10.55 -7.82
C PHE A 417 -3.23 11.25 -8.33
N SER A 418 -4.18 11.56 -7.44
CA SER A 418 -5.39 12.30 -7.80
C SER A 418 -5.07 13.69 -8.36
N GLU A 419 -4.08 14.39 -7.79
CA GLU A 419 -3.66 15.73 -8.21
C GLU A 419 -2.71 15.72 -9.44
N LEU A 420 -2.15 14.57 -9.79
CA LEU A 420 -1.23 14.39 -10.94
C LEU A 420 -1.87 13.62 -12.11
N THR A 421 -3.16 13.29 -12.01
CA THR A 421 -3.94 12.66 -13.08
C THR A 421 -5.12 13.53 -13.52
N HIS A 422 -5.91 13.07 -14.49
CA HIS A 422 -7.13 13.75 -14.92
C HIS A 422 -8.15 13.82 -13.74
N ALA A 423 -8.77 14.96 -13.42
CA ALA A 423 -8.93 16.22 -14.17
C ALA A 423 -7.85 17.30 -13.89
N ALA A 424 -7.01 17.16 -12.82
CA ALA A 424 -6.02 18.18 -12.44
C ALA A 424 -4.91 18.30 -13.51
N VAL A 425 -4.47 17.18 -14.08
CA VAL A 425 -3.53 17.11 -15.20
C VAL A 425 -4.25 16.51 -16.42
N LYS A 426 -4.71 17.37 -17.33
CA LYS A 426 -5.57 16.98 -18.43
C LYS A 426 -4.99 15.86 -19.31
N TYR A 427 -5.81 14.83 -19.53
CA TYR A 427 -5.51 13.65 -20.37
C TYR A 427 -4.43 12.72 -19.82
N ARG A 428 -3.86 12.96 -18.66
CA ARG A 428 -2.99 12.03 -17.96
C ARG A 428 -3.84 11.08 -17.12
N MET A 429 -4.10 9.87 -17.65
CA MET A 429 -5.03 8.92 -17.03
C MET A 429 -4.34 7.97 -16.03
N MET A 430 -3.03 7.75 -16.20
CA MET A 430 -2.21 6.91 -15.32
C MET A 430 -1.08 7.74 -14.70
N PRO A 431 -0.88 7.69 -13.37
CA PRO A 431 0.31 8.22 -12.71
C PRO A 431 1.51 7.27 -12.89
N LYS A 432 2.65 7.63 -12.30
CA LYS A 432 3.83 6.76 -12.12
C LYS A 432 4.24 6.73 -10.66
N ALA A 433 4.82 5.62 -10.19
CA ALA A 433 5.39 5.52 -8.85
C ALA A 433 6.45 6.62 -8.59
N LEU A 434 7.22 6.98 -9.61
CA LEU A 434 8.18 8.08 -9.57
C LEU A 434 7.54 9.44 -9.22
N ASP A 435 6.23 9.64 -9.48
CA ASP A 435 5.52 10.85 -9.06
C ASP A 435 5.58 11.04 -7.54
N VAL A 436 5.35 9.97 -6.79
CA VAL A 436 5.39 9.97 -5.33
C VAL A 436 6.79 10.33 -4.85
N MET A 437 7.82 9.68 -5.40
CA MET A 437 9.22 9.92 -5.02
C MET A 437 9.66 11.35 -5.36
N ALA A 438 9.24 11.90 -6.50
CA ALA A 438 9.50 13.28 -6.87
C ALA A 438 8.83 14.27 -5.92
N VAL A 439 7.57 14.04 -5.50
CA VAL A 439 6.89 14.88 -4.50
C VAL A 439 7.59 14.81 -3.14
N LEU A 440 8.08 13.63 -2.74
CA LEU A 440 8.81 13.43 -1.49
C LEU A 440 10.20 14.05 -1.49
N GLY A 441 10.69 14.56 -2.62
CA GLY A 441 11.91 15.37 -2.72
C GLY A 441 13.01 14.81 -3.60
N SER A 442 12.85 13.62 -4.21
CA SER A 442 13.85 13.06 -5.11
C SER A 442 13.98 13.89 -6.38
N GLN A 443 15.15 14.51 -6.57
CA GLN A 443 15.49 15.19 -7.82
C GLN A 443 15.66 14.16 -8.95
N ARG A 444 16.24 13.00 -8.66
CA ARG A 444 16.44 11.93 -9.64
C ARG A 444 15.12 11.40 -10.20
N ALA A 445 14.11 11.15 -9.34
CA ALA A 445 12.77 10.77 -9.80
C ALA A 445 12.14 11.86 -10.70
N TRP A 446 12.34 13.13 -10.35
CA TRP A 446 11.87 14.24 -11.17
C TRP A 446 12.54 14.28 -12.56
N ASP A 447 13.82 13.97 -12.65
CA ASP A 447 14.55 13.94 -13.92
C ASP A 447 14.09 12.75 -14.80
N LEU A 448 13.84 11.59 -14.20
CA LEU A 448 13.31 10.43 -14.90
C LEU A 448 11.85 10.60 -15.42
N LEU A 449 11.13 11.62 -14.97
CA LEU A 449 9.77 11.97 -15.41
C LEU A 449 9.75 12.98 -16.59
N ASP A 450 10.85 13.13 -17.35
CA ASP A 450 10.92 14.12 -18.44
C ASP A 450 9.81 13.93 -19.48
N ASP A 451 9.43 12.70 -19.81
CA ASP A 451 8.34 12.37 -20.74
C ASP A 451 6.95 12.78 -20.23
N GLN A 452 6.80 13.03 -18.93
CA GLN A 452 5.53 13.45 -18.30
C GLN A 452 5.35 14.97 -18.28
N LYS A 453 6.45 15.73 -18.44
CA LYS A 453 6.46 17.21 -18.34
C LYS A 453 5.70 17.91 -19.46
N ASP A 454 5.40 17.20 -20.56
CA ASP A 454 4.59 17.70 -21.69
C ASP A 454 3.09 17.76 -21.41
N TYR A 455 2.59 17.06 -20.35
CA TYR A 455 1.20 17.15 -19.96
C TYR A 455 0.86 18.54 -19.41
N LEU A 456 -0.25 19.12 -19.88
CA LEU A 456 -0.71 20.45 -19.42
C LEU A 456 -0.99 20.44 -17.91
N ASN A 457 -0.40 21.37 -17.19
CA ASN A 457 -0.44 21.56 -15.73
C ASN A 457 0.39 20.56 -14.91
N TYR A 458 1.00 19.54 -15.50
CA TYR A 458 1.75 18.53 -14.72
C TYR A 458 2.86 19.16 -13.85
N THR A 459 3.74 19.95 -14.44
CA THR A 459 4.83 20.63 -13.71
C THR A 459 4.29 21.59 -12.63
N THR A 460 3.17 22.27 -12.91
CA THR A 460 2.54 23.18 -11.94
C THR A 460 2.00 22.41 -10.73
N GLN A 461 1.30 21.31 -10.96
CA GLN A 461 0.76 20.48 -9.89
C GLN A 461 1.88 19.78 -9.10
N MET A 462 2.90 19.27 -9.78
CA MET A 462 4.08 18.68 -9.12
C MET A 462 4.75 19.67 -8.17
N ASN A 463 5.03 20.90 -8.63
CA ASN A 463 5.66 21.91 -7.77
C ASN A 463 4.80 22.28 -6.57
N ARG A 464 3.47 22.40 -6.77
CA ARG A 464 2.53 22.64 -5.70
C ARG A 464 2.52 21.51 -4.65
N LEU A 465 2.55 20.26 -5.08
CA LEU A 465 2.64 19.12 -4.16
C LEU A 465 3.98 19.10 -3.41
N LYS A 466 5.11 19.33 -4.11
CA LYS A 466 6.42 19.46 -3.47
C LYS A 466 6.44 20.52 -2.37
N GLU A 467 5.86 21.71 -2.61
CA GLU A 467 5.71 22.76 -1.61
C GLU A 467 4.81 22.29 -0.45
N THR A 468 3.64 21.74 -0.76
CA THR A 468 2.68 21.25 0.26
C THR A 468 3.30 20.22 1.20
N TYR A 469 3.98 19.21 0.66
CA TYR A 469 4.61 18.15 1.45
C TYR A 469 5.94 18.56 2.08
N GLY A 470 6.64 19.55 1.49
CA GLY A 470 7.85 20.15 2.05
C GLY A 470 7.60 20.98 3.31
N ASP A 471 6.44 21.62 3.42
CA ASP A 471 6.06 22.47 4.55
C ASP A 471 5.49 21.68 5.75
N LEU A 472 5.32 20.35 5.64
CA LEU A 472 4.80 19.54 6.73
C LEU A 472 5.76 19.45 7.91
N ASN A 473 5.23 19.67 9.11
CA ASN A 473 5.99 19.51 10.34
C ASN A 473 6.01 18.05 10.84
N LEU A 474 6.80 17.77 11.87
CA LEU A 474 6.97 16.42 12.41
C LEU A 474 5.62 15.78 12.79
N SER A 475 4.72 16.49 13.47
CA SER A 475 3.44 15.91 13.88
C SER A 475 2.52 15.56 12.71
N ASN A 476 2.68 16.23 11.57
CA ASN A 476 1.99 15.87 10.34
C ASN A 476 2.51 14.54 9.77
N TRP A 477 3.83 14.37 9.74
CA TRP A 477 4.48 13.16 9.24
C TRP A 477 4.30 11.94 10.15
N THR A 478 3.98 12.15 11.44
CA THR A 478 3.93 11.09 12.44
C THR A 478 2.52 10.85 13.01
N GLN A 479 1.49 11.21 12.26
CA GLN A 479 0.10 11.08 12.69
C GLN A 479 -0.43 9.63 12.71
N SER A 480 0.15 8.73 11.91
CA SER A 480 -0.15 7.29 11.85
C SER A 480 1.09 6.50 11.47
N LEU A 481 1.02 5.16 11.55
CA LEU A 481 2.14 4.31 11.13
C LEU A 481 2.44 4.46 9.62
N TYR A 482 1.43 4.59 8.76
CA TYR A 482 1.58 4.84 7.32
C TYR A 482 2.42 6.09 7.03
N TRP A 483 2.03 7.22 7.60
CA TRP A 483 2.72 8.49 7.43
C TRP A 483 4.15 8.46 8.00
N SER A 484 4.33 7.82 9.14
CA SER A 484 5.64 7.67 9.78
C SER A 484 6.58 6.77 8.98
N TRP A 485 6.03 5.77 8.28
CA TRP A 485 6.82 4.92 7.38
C TRP A 485 7.32 5.72 6.16
N LEU A 486 6.45 6.49 5.49
CA LEU A 486 6.87 7.42 4.44
C LEU A 486 7.96 8.40 4.94
N TYR A 487 7.78 8.94 6.15
CA TYR A 487 8.74 9.85 6.77
C TYR A 487 10.10 9.20 7.05
N SER A 488 10.13 7.93 7.38
CA SER A 488 11.39 7.21 7.67
C SER A 488 12.21 7.02 6.39
N PHE A 489 11.64 6.45 5.34
CA PHE A 489 12.39 6.20 4.11
C PHE A 489 12.61 7.44 3.23
N LYS A 490 11.80 8.49 3.39
CA LYS A 490 12.03 9.78 2.70
C LYS A 490 13.47 10.29 2.85
N THR A 491 14.14 10.01 3.97
CA THR A 491 15.54 10.39 4.20
C THR A 491 16.54 9.71 3.28
N LEU A 492 16.17 8.59 2.65
CA LEU A 492 16.99 7.90 1.66
C LEU A 492 16.97 8.62 0.29
N LEU A 493 16.03 9.57 0.08
CA LEU A 493 15.95 10.39 -1.12
C LEU A 493 16.84 11.64 -1.06
N ASP A 494 17.46 11.94 0.10
CA ASP A 494 18.40 13.02 0.25
C ASP A 494 19.72 12.67 -0.47
N GLU A 495 20.27 13.59 -1.27
CA GLU A 495 21.54 13.36 -1.97
C GLU A 495 22.71 13.32 -0.98
N PRO A 496 23.57 12.28 -1.05
CA PRO A 496 24.73 12.17 -0.17
C PRO A 496 25.75 13.29 -0.38
N GLU A 497 26.31 13.82 0.70
CA GLU A 497 27.30 14.90 0.69
C GLU A 497 28.74 14.35 0.72
N LEU A 498 29.73 15.19 0.35
CA LEU A 498 31.14 14.85 0.47
C LEU A 498 31.51 14.43 1.91
N GLY A 499 32.25 13.33 2.03
CA GLY A 499 32.58 12.69 3.30
C GLY A 499 31.75 11.44 3.60
N HIS A 500 30.77 11.12 2.73
CA HIS A 500 30.23 9.76 2.63
C HIS A 500 31.19 8.86 1.83
N PRO A 501 31.08 7.52 1.92
CA PRO A 501 31.83 6.57 1.11
C PRO A 501 31.68 6.84 -0.39
N SER A 502 32.72 6.61 -1.20
CA SER A 502 32.75 6.94 -2.62
C SER A 502 31.60 6.32 -3.43
N PHE A 503 31.16 5.10 -3.09
CA PHE A 503 30.03 4.45 -3.75
C PHE A 503 28.72 5.23 -3.61
N MET A 504 28.48 5.89 -2.47
CA MET A 504 27.26 6.67 -2.23
C MET A 504 27.21 7.96 -3.04
N LEU A 505 28.35 8.47 -3.49
CA LEU A 505 28.46 9.73 -4.24
C LEU A 505 28.23 9.56 -5.76
N THR A 506 27.79 8.38 -6.20
CA THR A 506 27.54 8.05 -7.61
C THR A 506 26.06 8.20 -7.99
N ASP A 507 25.79 8.56 -9.24
CA ASP A 507 24.42 8.60 -9.77
C ASP A 507 23.73 7.22 -9.68
N GLN A 508 24.50 6.14 -9.84
CA GLN A 508 24.02 4.77 -9.72
C GLN A 508 23.55 4.43 -8.30
N TRP A 509 24.21 4.98 -7.27
CA TRP A 509 23.76 4.80 -5.89
C TRP A 509 22.46 5.57 -5.62
N ILE A 510 22.28 6.74 -6.20
CA ILE A 510 21.01 7.49 -6.14
C ILE A 510 19.90 6.67 -6.80
N ASP A 511 20.17 5.99 -7.93
CA ASP A 511 19.24 5.06 -8.57
C ASP A 511 18.93 3.85 -7.65
N LYS A 512 19.93 3.30 -6.96
CA LYS A 512 19.73 2.23 -5.96
C LYS A 512 18.82 2.69 -4.82
N GLN A 513 19.08 3.86 -4.24
CA GLN A 513 18.25 4.39 -3.14
C GLN A 513 16.82 4.70 -3.59
N LEU A 514 16.64 5.19 -4.81
CA LEU A 514 15.32 5.39 -5.42
C LEU A 514 14.59 4.04 -5.56
N THR A 515 15.27 2.97 -5.99
CA THR A 515 14.72 1.62 -6.07
C THR A 515 14.31 1.10 -4.69
N THR A 516 15.12 1.35 -3.66
CA THR A 516 14.81 1.01 -2.25
C THR A 516 13.50 1.69 -1.80
N CYS A 517 13.35 3.00 -2.08
CA CYS A 517 12.15 3.75 -1.71
C CYS A 517 10.91 3.28 -2.47
N LEU A 518 11.04 2.94 -3.75
CA LEU A 518 9.96 2.36 -4.56
C LEU A 518 9.54 0.98 -4.03
N GLY A 519 10.49 0.11 -3.72
CA GLY A 519 10.23 -1.22 -3.18
C GLY A 519 9.48 -1.17 -1.84
N THR A 520 9.98 -0.40 -0.87
CA THR A 520 9.32 -0.28 0.43
C THR A 520 7.96 0.44 0.35
N TRP A 521 7.80 1.41 -0.56
CA TRP A 521 6.50 2.02 -0.81
C TRP A 521 5.50 1.02 -1.43
N THR A 522 5.97 0.14 -2.31
CA THR A 522 5.14 -0.96 -2.85
C THR A 522 4.68 -1.90 -1.74
N GLU A 523 5.57 -2.26 -0.80
CA GLU A 523 5.20 -3.03 0.40
C GLU A 523 4.17 -2.30 1.25
N LEU A 524 4.35 -1.00 1.52
CA LEU A 524 3.39 -0.18 2.25
C LEU A 524 2.02 -0.13 1.54
N ARG A 525 1.98 -0.05 0.22
CA ARG A 525 0.74 -0.10 -0.58
C ARG A 525 0.09 -1.47 -0.57
N HIS A 526 0.89 -2.52 -0.67
CA HIS A 526 0.44 -3.89 -0.51
C HIS A 526 -0.16 -4.11 0.88
N ASP A 527 0.53 -3.73 1.95
CA ASP A 527 0.08 -3.86 3.32
C ASP A 527 -1.18 -3.05 3.64
N THR A 528 -1.51 -2.03 2.89
CA THR A 528 -2.69 -1.22 3.04
C THR A 528 -3.73 -1.41 1.94
N ILE A 529 -3.75 -2.54 1.24
CA ILE A 529 -4.57 -2.80 0.05
C ILE A 529 -6.07 -2.98 0.35
N LEU A 530 -6.44 -3.44 1.47
CA LEU A 530 -7.74 -3.34 2.13
C LEU A 530 -7.74 -2.20 3.08
N TYR A 531 -6.73 -2.20 3.66
CA TYR A 531 -5.58 -1.60 4.22
C TYR A 531 -4.39 -2.54 4.38
N ALA A 532 -4.04 -3.65 3.92
CA ALA A 532 -2.91 -4.38 3.52
C ALA A 532 -2.55 -5.76 3.90
N LYS A 533 -1.39 -6.36 3.52
CA LYS A 533 -0.66 -7.49 4.15
C LYS A 533 0.31 -8.26 3.25
N GLN A 534 1.18 -9.20 3.66
CA GLN A 534 1.38 -10.38 4.46
C GLN A 534 2.82 -10.94 4.52
N SER A 535 3.06 -12.06 5.23
CA SER A 535 4.12 -12.59 6.07
C SER A 535 4.74 -13.96 5.75
N TYR A 536 5.83 -14.34 6.48
CA TYR A 536 6.45 -15.55 7.10
C TYR A 536 7.45 -16.40 6.28
N SER A 537 8.48 -17.08 6.76
CA SER A 537 9.00 -17.86 7.84
C SER A 537 10.38 -18.57 7.70
N GLN A 538 10.94 -19.03 8.76
CA GLN A 538 11.93 -19.99 9.33
C GLN A 538 13.30 -20.24 8.63
N THR A 539 14.23 -20.04 9.36
CA THR A 539 15.47 -20.26 10.13
C THR A 539 16.42 -21.31 9.61
N TYR A 540 17.74 -20.97 9.53
CA TYR A 540 18.88 -21.87 9.75
C TYR A 540 20.09 -21.14 10.36
N GLY A 541 20.95 -21.87 10.97
CA GLY A 541 21.93 -21.39 11.91
C GLY A 541 23.39 -21.42 11.48
N ALA A 542 24.20 -20.78 12.28
CA ALA A 542 25.42 -20.05 12.12
C ALA A 542 26.69 -20.83 11.76
N SER A 543 27.51 -20.17 10.96
CA SER A 543 28.97 -20.28 10.81
C SER A 543 29.58 -18.89 11.05
N TYR A 544 30.88 -18.75 11.37
CA TYR A 544 31.51 -17.46 11.71
C TYR A 544 32.06 -16.78 10.45
N PRO A 545 31.42 -15.65 9.97
CA PRO A 545 31.87 -14.92 8.79
C PRO A 545 32.90 -13.82 9.07
N PRO A 546 33.59 -13.29 8.03
CA PRO A 546 34.45 -12.13 8.12
C PRO A 546 33.67 -10.81 8.37
N PRO A 547 34.37 -9.70 8.71
CA PRO A 547 33.74 -8.44 9.08
C PRO A 547 32.79 -7.91 7.99
N GLY A 548 31.56 -7.49 8.39
CA GLY A 548 30.54 -6.89 7.52
C GLY A 548 30.60 -5.37 7.49
N TYR A 549 29.65 -4.74 6.79
CA TYR A 549 29.45 -3.30 6.67
C TYR A 549 27.97 -2.96 6.70
N VAL A 550 27.56 -1.86 7.36
CA VAL A 550 26.18 -1.36 7.35
C VAL A 550 26.06 -0.21 6.36
N GLU A 551 25.01 -0.16 5.55
CA GLU A 551 24.72 1.01 4.71
C GLU A 551 24.67 2.27 5.59
N PRO A 552 25.56 3.29 5.41
CA PRO A 552 25.74 4.31 6.42
C PRO A 552 24.71 5.44 6.31
N VAL A 553 23.49 5.16 6.75
CA VAL A 553 22.30 6.05 6.74
C VAL A 553 21.69 6.21 8.16
N PRO A 554 22.44 6.80 9.12
CA PRO A 554 22.05 6.79 10.54
C PRO A 554 20.71 7.47 10.82
N LYS A 555 20.37 8.55 10.09
CA LYS A 555 19.08 9.25 10.22
C LYS A 555 17.90 8.34 9.86
N PHE A 556 18.06 7.50 8.87
CA PHE A 556 17.04 6.53 8.47
C PHE A 556 16.82 5.48 9.56
N TYR A 557 17.89 4.88 10.10
CA TYR A 557 17.78 3.89 11.19
C TYR A 557 17.14 4.49 12.45
N ALA A 558 17.49 5.73 12.79
CA ALA A 558 16.89 6.46 13.92
C ALA A 558 15.37 6.62 13.76
N LYS A 559 14.90 7.03 12.59
CA LYS A 559 13.48 7.20 12.30
C LYS A 559 12.72 5.88 12.26
N LEU A 560 13.27 4.86 11.64
CA LEU A 560 12.63 3.54 11.60
C LEU A 560 12.56 2.90 13.00
N ALA A 561 13.57 3.08 13.85
CA ALA A 561 13.52 2.66 15.26
C ALA A 561 12.42 3.42 16.03
N SER A 562 12.27 4.73 15.79
CA SER A 562 11.21 5.55 16.39
C SER A 562 9.82 5.08 15.96
N LEU A 563 9.67 4.67 14.69
CA LEU A 563 8.44 4.08 14.16
C LEU A 563 8.12 2.72 14.82
N CYS A 564 9.09 1.84 14.98
CA CYS A 564 8.92 0.58 15.73
C CYS A 564 8.42 0.85 17.17
N ARG A 565 9.01 1.84 17.85
CA ARG A 565 8.57 2.24 19.20
C ARG A 565 7.14 2.80 19.22
N MET A 566 6.79 3.65 18.26
CA MET A 566 5.42 4.18 18.10
C MET A 566 4.41 3.02 17.91
N MET A 567 4.75 2.03 17.11
CA MET A 567 3.90 0.86 16.87
C MET A 567 3.71 0.03 18.15
N LEU A 568 4.77 -0.26 18.89
CA LEU A 568 4.72 -0.96 20.18
C LEU A 568 3.79 -0.24 21.18
N GLN A 569 4.00 1.06 21.37
CA GLN A 569 3.23 1.87 22.32
C GLN A 569 1.76 2.00 21.90
N GLY A 570 1.51 2.17 20.59
CA GLY A 570 0.17 2.29 20.05
C GLY A 570 -0.66 1.01 20.21
N LEU A 571 -0.06 -0.16 20.03
CA LEU A 571 -0.71 -1.45 20.23
C LEU A 571 -0.91 -1.79 21.70
N ASP A 572 0.09 -1.54 22.56
CA ASP A 572 -0.01 -1.74 24.02
C ASP A 572 -1.13 -0.89 24.64
N SER A 573 -1.22 0.38 24.26
CA SER A 573 -2.26 1.31 24.74
C SER A 573 -3.69 0.87 24.37
N ARG A 574 -3.83 0.03 23.35
CA ARG A 574 -5.11 -0.53 22.87
C ARG A 574 -5.38 -1.94 23.36
N GLY A 575 -4.42 -2.55 24.09
CA GLY A 575 -4.51 -3.93 24.52
C GLY A 575 -4.45 -4.96 23.39
N LEU A 576 -3.79 -4.61 22.27
CA LEU A 576 -3.66 -5.40 21.03
C LEU A 576 -2.26 -6.00 20.88
N VAL A 577 -1.57 -6.26 21.97
CA VAL A 577 -0.22 -6.83 21.99
C VAL A 577 -0.29 -8.35 21.86
N VAL A 578 0.51 -8.90 20.95
CA VAL A 578 0.72 -10.35 20.76
C VAL A 578 2.17 -10.68 21.13
N ASP A 579 2.38 -11.70 21.97
CA ASP A 579 3.70 -11.97 22.59
C ASP A 579 4.80 -12.21 21.53
N ASP A 580 4.60 -13.09 20.55
CA ASP A 580 5.61 -13.42 19.53
C ASP A 580 5.94 -12.23 18.63
N PHE A 581 4.93 -11.52 18.15
CA PHE A 581 5.09 -10.30 17.39
C PHE A 581 5.87 -9.23 18.16
N THR A 582 5.53 -9.04 19.44
CA THR A 582 6.15 -8.03 20.29
C THR A 582 7.65 -8.28 20.47
N GLU A 583 8.05 -9.54 20.70
CA GLU A 583 9.47 -9.91 20.83
C GLU A 583 10.25 -9.58 19.56
N ARG A 584 9.71 -9.91 18.39
CA ARG A 584 10.33 -9.66 17.08
C ARG A 584 10.42 -8.16 16.76
N LEU A 585 9.38 -7.38 17.05
CA LEU A 585 9.38 -5.93 16.84
C LEU A 585 10.35 -5.20 17.78
N VAL A 586 10.48 -5.65 19.05
CA VAL A 586 11.50 -5.14 19.98
C VAL A 586 12.89 -5.49 19.45
N ARG A 587 13.10 -6.71 18.93
CA ARG A 587 14.39 -7.09 18.35
C ARG A 587 14.75 -6.25 17.14
N LEU A 588 13.79 -5.96 16.25
CA LEU A 588 14.01 -5.04 15.12
C LEU A 588 14.35 -3.63 15.60
N HIS A 589 13.60 -3.10 16.58
CA HIS A 589 13.89 -1.80 17.18
C HIS A 589 15.33 -1.71 17.68
N ASP A 590 15.78 -2.70 18.49
CA ASP A 590 17.11 -2.72 19.07
C ASP A 590 18.18 -2.85 17.98
N LEU A 591 17.97 -3.70 16.98
CA LEU A 591 18.84 -3.86 15.80
C LEU A 591 19.02 -2.53 15.04
N LEU A 592 17.94 -1.80 14.81
CA LEU A 592 17.99 -0.49 14.16
C LEU A 592 18.77 0.54 14.96
N ARG A 593 18.69 0.50 16.29
CA ARG A 593 19.52 1.33 17.19
C ARG A 593 20.99 0.95 17.12
N GLU A 594 21.31 -0.35 17.03
CA GLU A 594 22.67 -0.85 16.83
C GLU A 594 23.22 -0.41 15.47
N PHE A 595 22.41 -0.51 14.39
CA PHE A 595 22.82 -0.04 13.04
C PHE A 595 22.97 1.47 12.96
N GLN A 596 22.16 2.24 13.67
CA GLN A 596 22.39 3.68 13.77
C GLN A 596 23.80 3.96 14.33
N VAL A 597 24.16 3.35 15.43
CA VAL A 597 25.48 3.55 16.07
C VAL A 597 26.63 3.06 15.17
N ILE A 598 26.48 1.92 14.52
CA ILE A 598 27.49 1.39 13.60
C ILE A 598 27.69 2.36 12.43
N SER A 599 26.60 2.79 11.77
CA SER A 599 26.68 3.73 10.63
C SER A 599 27.21 5.11 11.01
N GLU A 600 26.93 5.62 12.22
CA GLU A 600 27.54 6.83 12.77
C GLU A 600 29.07 6.68 12.92
N LYS A 601 29.55 5.51 13.36
CA LYS A 601 30.98 5.17 13.49
C LYS A 601 31.64 5.03 12.11
N GLU A 602 31.01 4.35 11.16
CA GLU A 602 31.50 4.19 9.79
C GLU A 602 31.68 5.55 9.12
N LEU A 603 30.71 6.46 9.23
CA LEU A 603 30.82 7.84 8.70
C LEU A 603 31.89 8.66 9.41
N SER A 604 32.06 8.48 10.71
CA SER A 604 33.03 9.21 11.53
C SER A 604 34.41 8.56 11.53
N GLN A 605 34.63 7.45 10.79
CA GLN A 605 35.86 6.63 10.77
C GLN A 605 36.28 6.20 12.17
N THR A 606 35.31 5.79 12.99
CA THR A 606 35.53 5.30 14.36
C THR A 606 35.46 3.77 14.39
N PRO A 607 36.45 3.07 14.97
CA PRO A 607 36.47 1.59 15.02
C PRO A 607 35.25 0.99 15.67
N LEU A 608 34.74 -0.10 15.05
CA LEU A 608 33.70 -0.93 15.65
C LEU A 608 34.26 -1.77 16.80
N ASN A 609 33.46 -1.96 17.84
CA ASN A 609 33.84 -2.83 18.98
C ASN A 609 33.50 -4.31 18.69
N ALA A 610 33.96 -5.21 19.56
CA ALA A 610 33.76 -6.65 19.37
C ALA A 610 32.27 -7.09 19.36
N THR A 611 31.37 -6.37 20.05
CA THR A 611 29.95 -6.68 20.07
C THR A 611 29.30 -6.27 18.72
N GLU A 612 29.68 -5.12 18.18
CA GLU A 612 29.20 -4.63 16.88
C GLU A 612 29.69 -5.53 15.74
N TRP A 613 30.94 -6.00 15.80
CA TRP A 613 31.44 -7.01 14.87
C TRP A 613 30.67 -8.33 14.98
N SER A 614 30.42 -8.81 16.20
CA SER A 614 29.66 -10.04 16.43
C SER A 614 28.21 -9.91 15.96
N LEU A 615 27.63 -8.70 15.98
CA LEU A 615 26.30 -8.43 15.42
C LEU A 615 26.30 -8.64 13.89
N LEU A 616 27.27 -8.05 13.18
CA LEU A 616 27.38 -8.17 11.72
C LEU A 616 27.70 -9.60 11.28
N GLU A 617 28.50 -10.33 12.07
CA GLU A 617 28.79 -11.76 11.87
C GLU A 617 27.56 -12.68 11.99
N ASN A 618 26.50 -12.26 12.65
CA ASN A 618 25.30 -13.08 12.88
C ASN A 618 24.04 -12.47 12.26
N ILE A 619 24.21 -11.51 11.35
CA ILE A 619 23.09 -10.73 10.83
C ILE A 619 22.05 -11.57 10.07
N GLY A 620 22.50 -12.59 9.34
CA GLY A 620 21.62 -13.52 8.63
C GLY A 620 20.63 -14.21 9.57
N GLY A 621 21.14 -14.76 10.68
CA GLY A 621 20.30 -15.41 11.70
C GLY A 621 19.37 -14.45 12.41
N ILE A 622 19.76 -13.19 12.62
CA ILE A 622 18.95 -12.16 13.27
C ILE A 622 17.81 -11.73 12.35
N LEU A 623 18.09 -11.43 11.08
CA LEU A 623 17.07 -11.06 10.10
C LEU A 623 16.10 -12.21 9.87
N ALA A 624 16.59 -13.44 9.73
CA ALA A 624 15.73 -14.62 9.59
C ALA A 624 14.80 -14.83 10.80
N HIS A 625 15.26 -14.49 12.02
CA HIS A 625 14.38 -14.51 13.20
C HIS A 625 13.30 -13.42 13.15
N ILE A 626 13.64 -12.22 12.68
CA ILE A 626 12.68 -11.10 12.58
C ILE A 626 11.69 -11.33 11.42
N GLU A 627 12.17 -11.71 10.24
CA GLU A 627 11.33 -12.01 9.09
C GLU A 627 10.45 -13.25 9.29
N GLY A 628 10.88 -14.22 10.11
CA GLY A 628 10.15 -15.47 10.38
C GLY A 628 10.34 -16.55 9.31
N THR A 629 9.35 -17.42 9.08
CA THR A 629 9.48 -18.62 8.23
C THR A 629 8.81 -18.51 6.84
N TYR A 630 9.40 -19.13 5.79
CA TYR A 630 8.93 -19.15 4.39
C TYR A 630 7.43 -19.54 4.21
N ASN A 631 6.94 -20.51 5.00
CA ASN A 631 5.54 -20.99 4.87
C ASN A 631 4.50 -20.02 5.41
N GLU A 632 4.93 -18.97 6.08
CA GLU A 632 4.07 -17.96 6.67
C GLU A 632 4.06 -16.67 5.84
N GLY A 633 4.79 -16.62 4.69
CA GLY A 633 4.71 -15.62 3.65
C GLY A 633 5.84 -14.60 3.59
N GLY A 634 6.99 -14.84 4.18
CA GLY A 634 8.20 -14.00 4.04
C GLY A 634 8.78 -13.99 2.62
N ARG A 635 7.93 -14.07 1.61
CA ARG A 635 8.35 -13.91 0.22
C ARG A 635 8.38 -12.44 -0.12
N ALA A 636 9.54 -11.92 -0.50
CA ALA A 636 9.72 -10.52 -0.83
C ALA A 636 8.95 -10.06 -2.08
N ALA A 637 8.58 -11.01 -2.95
CA ALA A 637 7.79 -10.71 -4.14
C ALA A 637 6.32 -10.54 -3.78
N LEU A 638 5.77 -9.37 -4.07
CA LEU A 638 4.37 -9.00 -3.84
C LEU A 638 3.88 -8.00 -4.89
N VAL A 639 2.56 -7.80 -5.00
CA VAL A 639 1.95 -6.90 -5.99
C VAL A 639 0.78 -6.13 -5.38
N ALA A 640 0.65 -4.85 -5.74
CA ALA A 640 -0.43 -3.98 -5.27
C ALA A 640 -0.98 -3.09 -6.38
N ASP A 641 -2.30 -3.08 -6.55
CA ASP A 641 -2.96 -2.11 -7.41
C ASP A 641 -3.11 -0.76 -6.69
N VAL A 642 -2.46 0.27 -7.23
CA VAL A 642 -2.35 1.58 -6.57
C VAL A 642 -3.23 2.66 -7.20
N HIS A 643 -3.63 2.49 -8.47
CA HIS A 643 -4.49 3.41 -9.19
C HIS A 643 -5.40 2.67 -10.18
N THR A 644 -6.62 3.18 -10.39
CA THR A 644 -7.57 2.62 -11.38
C THR A 644 -7.94 3.67 -12.41
N ASP A 645 -7.74 3.36 -13.70
CA ASP A 645 -8.30 4.12 -14.81
C ASP A 645 -9.57 3.43 -15.35
N PRO A 646 -10.77 3.93 -15.00
CA PRO A 646 -12.02 3.33 -15.44
C PRO A 646 -12.25 3.48 -16.95
N MET A 647 -11.60 4.44 -17.62
CA MET A 647 -11.80 4.71 -19.05
C MET A 647 -11.06 3.70 -19.91
N SER A 648 -9.85 3.30 -19.55
CA SER A 648 -9.11 2.23 -20.22
C SER A 648 -9.45 0.84 -19.69
N GLY A 649 -10.13 0.73 -18.54
CA GLY A 649 -10.39 -0.52 -17.85
C GLY A 649 -9.13 -1.17 -17.28
N LYS A 650 -8.16 -0.37 -16.86
CA LYS A 650 -6.86 -0.81 -16.33
C LYS A 650 -6.62 -0.31 -14.93
N VAL A 651 -5.76 -1.01 -14.23
CA VAL A 651 -5.15 -0.61 -12.97
C VAL A 651 -3.64 -0.43 -13.17
N LEU A 652 -3.04 0.41 -12.35
CA LEU A 652 -1.59 0.48 -12.20
C LEU A 652 -1.21 -0.50 -11.08
N GLU A 653 -0.40 -1.50 -11.45
CA GLU A 653 0.18 -2.44 -10.52
C GLU A 653 1.61 -2.02 -10.22
N GLU A 654 1.95 -2.00 -8.93
CA GLU A 654 3.29 -1.86 -8.41
C GLU A 654 3.70 -3.18 -7.80
N ALA A 655 4.90 -3.67 -8.10
CA ALA A 655 5.33 -4.95 -7.60
C ALA A 655 6.81 -4.98 -7.21
N THR A 656 7.12 -5.76 -6.18
CA THR A 656 8.48 -6.23 -5.90
C THR A 656 8.64 -7.65 -6.41
N GLY A 657 9.84 -7.99 -6.87
CA GLY A 657 10.17 -9.36 -7.27
C GLY A 657 10.99 -10.07 -6.19
N ASN A 658 11.70 -11.11 -6.59
CA ASN A 658 12.69 -11.74 -5.72
C ASN A 658 13.77 -10.72 -5.34
N PRO A 659 14.36 -10.78 -4.12
CA PRO A 659 15.45 -9.89 -3.73
C PRO A 659 16.63 -10.03 -4.70
N MET A 660 17.22 -8.90 -5.07
CA MET A 660 18.47 -8.89 -5.86
C MET A 660 19.67 -9.00 -4.93
N VAL A 661 20.74 -9.63 -5.42
CA VAL A 661 22.04 -9.62 -4.74
C VAL A 661 22.79 -8.35 -5.14
N ILE A 662 23.21 -7.55 -4.17
CA ILE A 662 24.10 -6.40 -4.37
C ILE A 662 25.49 -6.72 -3.86
N LEU A 663 26.53 -6.29 -4.61
CA LEU A 663 27.92 -6.39 -4.21
C LEU A 663 28.53 -4.99 -4.22
N VAL A 664 29.09 -4.56 -3.07
CA VAL A 664 29.59 -3.20 -2.86
C VAL A 664 31.04 -3.21 -2.42
N ALA A 665 31.87 -2.36 -3.03
CA ALA A 665 33.26 -2.12 -2.60
C ALA A 665 33.27 -1.02 -1.53
N VAL A 666 33.49 -1.42 -0.28
CA VAL A 666 33.42 -0.56 0.90
C VAL A 666 34.78 -0.36 1.54
N PRO A 667 35.07 0.82 2.16
CA PRO A 667 36.31 1.06 2.88
C PRO A 667 36.22 0.47 4.30
N ASN A 668 37.35 0.03 4.83
CA ASN A 668 37.49 -0.27 6.26
C ASN A 668 38.22 0.87 7.01
N GLU A 669 38.38 0.72 8.32
CA GLU A 669 39.02 1.69 9.21
C GLU A 669 40.50 1.99 8.86
N GLU A 670 41.15 1.16 8.03
CA GLU A 670 42.54 1.32 7.58
C GLU A 670 42.62 1.93 6.16
N ASP A 671 41.53 2.51 5.63
CA ASP A 671 41.39 2.98 4.24
C ASP A 671 41.61 1.89 3.17
N LYS A 672 41.44 0.60 3.55
CA LYS A 672 41.50 -0.54 2.62
C LYS A 672 40.09 -0.87 2.12
N VAL A 673 40.00 -1.24 0.85
CA VAL A 673 38.70 -1.57 0.22
C VAL A 673 38.49 -3.09 0.22
N PHE A 674 37.29 -3.50 0.57
CA PHE A 674 36.84 -4.90 0.45
C PHE A 674 35.46 -4.97 -0.16
N LEU A 675 35.10 -6.14 -0.72
CA LEU A 675 33.76 -6.40 -1.25
C LEU A 675 32.88 -6.97 -0.14
N ALA A 676 31.69 -6.40 0.00
CA ALA A 676 30.64 -6.91 0.88
C ALA A 676 29.35 -7.18 0.09
N ARG A 677 28.62 -8.24 0.46
CA ARG A 677 27.45 -8.74 -0.26
C ARG A 677 26.18 -8.52 0.55
N GLY A 678 25.14 -7.99 -0.08
CA GLY A 678 23.85 -7.73 0.55
C GLY A 678 22.66 -8.08 -0.32
N ALA A 679 21.48 -7.76 0.19
CA ALA A 679 20.20 -7.92 -0.48
C ALA A 679 19.56 -6.56 -0.76
N MET A 680 18.82 -6.43 -1.87
CA MET A 680 18.06 -5.23 -2.17
C MET A 680 16.76 -5.55 -2.92
N TYR A 681 15.83 -4.62 -2.95
CA TYR A 681 14.59 -4.74 -3.72
C TYR A 681 14.85 -4.80 -5.24
N SER A 682 13.97 -5.52 -5.95
CA SER A 682 13.63 -5.27 -7.35
C SER A 682 12.28 -4.55 -7.40
N HIS A 683 12.02 -3.79 -8.44
CA HIS A 683 10.77 -3.03 -8.58
C HIS A 683 10.22 -3.12 -10.01
N TYR A 684 8.88 -3.18 -10.13
CA TYR A 684 8.15 -3.30 -11.39
C TYR A 684 6.92 -2.39 -11.35
N GLU A 685 6.73 -1.59 -12.39
CA GLU A 685 5.54 -0.76 -12.61
C GLU A 685 4.88 -1.16 -13.94
N PHE A 686 3.59 -1.52 -13.95
CA PHE A 686 2.90 -1.88 -15.18
C PHE A 686 1.38 -1.74 -15.10
N ALA A 687 0.73 -1.57 -16.27
CA ALA A 687 -0.72 -1.46 -16.36
C ALA A 687 -1.36 -2.84 -16.61
N TRP A 688 -2.39 -3.21 -15.81
CA TRP A 688 -3.07 -4.51 -15.83
C TRP A 688 -4.59 -4.37 -16.01
N PRO A 689 -5.33 -5.38 -16.55
CA PRO A 689 -6.79 -5.31 -16.64
C PRO A 689 -7.48 -5.24 -15.29
N MET A 690 -8.34 -4.25 -15.05
CA MET A 690 -9.04 -4.09 -13.76
C MET A 690 -9.98 -5.25 -13.42
N SER A 691 -10.44 -6.02 -14.40
CA SER A 691 -11.26 -7.22 -14.19
C SER A 691 -10.47 -8.42 -13.65
N GLU A 692 -9.15 -8.35 -13.67
CA GLU A 692 -8.22 -9.44 -13.35
C GLU A 692 -7.12 -8.98 -12.40
N ARG A 693 -7.48 -8.10 -11.41
CA ARG A 693 -6.51 -7.57 -10.42
C ARG A 693 -5.64 -8.70 -9.89
N LEU A 694 -4.32 -8.48 -9.89
CA LEU A 694 -3.37 -9.52 -9.53
C LEU A 694 -3.43 -9.87 -8.04
N THR A 695 -3.19 -11.14 -7.76
CA THR A 695 -2.86 -11.65 -6.43
C THR A 695 -1.37 -11.96 -6.37
N ASP A 696 -0.82 -12.06 -5.16
CA ASP A 696 0.58 -12.44 -4.98
C ASP A 696 0.91 -13.79 -5.63
N GLU A 697 -0.01 -14.76 -5.55
CA GLU A 697 0.19 -16.08 -6.16
C GLU A 697 0.26 -16.00 -7.70
N ALA A 698 -0.57 -15.16 -8.32
CA ALA A 698 -0.53 -14.93 -9.76
C ALA A 698 0.77 -14.21 -10.16
N TRP A 699 1.21 -13.23 -9.37
CA TRP A 699 2.48 -12.55 -9.58
C TRP A 699 3.68 -13.49 -9.43
N TRP A 700 3.69 -14.34 -8.41
CA TRP A 700 4.73 -15.35 -8.23
C TRP A 700 4.81 -16.32 -9.42
N GLN A 701 3.65 -16.74 -9.93
CA GLN A 701 3.62 -17.59 -11.14
C GLN A 701 4.23 -16.87 -12.34
N MET A 702 3.93 -15.59 -12.55
CA MET A 702 4.53 -14.78 -13.63
C MET A 702 6.04 -14.68 -13.51
N LEU A 703 6.58 -14.51 -12.30
CA LEU A 703 8.03 -14.50 -12.04
C LEU A 703 8.68 -15.86 -12.27
N GLU A 704 8.01 -16.96 -11.90
CA GLU A 704 8.52 -18.33 -12.08
C GLU A 704 8.46 -18.82 -13.53
N GLU A 705 7.48 -18.33 -14.30
CA GLU A 705 7.31 -18.63 -15.74
C GLU A 705 8.09 -17.65 -16.64
N GLU A 706 8.87 -16.71 -16.08
CA GLU A 706 9.58 -15.65 -16.80
C GLU A 706 8.64 -14.84 -17.73
N SER A 707 7.38 -14.67 -17.32
CA SER A 707 6.34 -13.92 -18.04
C SER A 707 6.04 -12.55 -17.41
N ALA A 708 6.73 -12.20 -16.33
CA ALA A 708 6.63 -10.89 -15.68
C ALA A 708 7.09 -9.78 -16.63
N PRO A 709 6.52 -8.57 -16.55
CA PRO A 709 7.04 -7.39 -17.22
C PRO A 709 8.52 -7.14 -16.86
N SER A 710 9.24 -6.41 -17.70
CA SER A 710 10.61 -5.99 -17.37
C SER A 710 10.60 -4.92 -16.27
N MET A 711 11.64 -4.88 -15.45
CA MET A 711 11.96 -3.71 -14.64
C MET A 711 12.24 -2.49 -15.53
N ASP A 712 12.14 -1.29 -14.99
CA ASP A 712 12.39 -0.07 -15.72
C ASP A 712 13.84 0.01 -16.25
N ASP A 713 14.03 0.52 -17.49
CA ASP A 713 15.32 0.60 -18.17
C ASP A 713 16.38 1.40 -17.38
N TRP A 714 15.96 2.39 -16.58
CA TRP A 714 16.90 3.23 -15.80
C TRP A 714 17.61 2.44 -14.68
N MET A 715 17.01 1.34 -14.19
CA MET A 715 17.64 0.43 -13.24
C MET A 715 18.85 -0.29 -13.85
N GLY A 716 18.93 -0.39 -15.18
CA GLY A 716 20.10 -0.91 -15.90
C GLY A 716 21.39 -0.12 -15.68
N SER A 717 21.33 1.06 -15.03
CA SER A 717 22.51 1.84 -14.63
C SER A 717 23.38 1.09 -13.60
N PHE A 718 22.80 0.21 -12.79
CA PHE A 718 23.50 -0.57 -11.76
C PHE A 718 23.08 -2.04 -11.67
N VAL A 719 21.96 -2.45 -12.29
CA VAL A 719 21.50 -3.85 -12.33
C VAL A 719 22.04 -4.52 -13.58
N LEU A 720 22.89 -5.51 -13.42
CA LEU A 720 23.44 -6.28 -14.54
C LEU A 720 22.44 -7.33 -15.02
N GLY A 721 22.29 -7.48 -16.34
CA GLY A 721 21.43 -8.50 -16.97
C GLY A 721 20.05 -8.02 -17.40
N ILE A 722 19.68 -6.77 -17.18
CA ILE A 722 18.43 -6.20 -17.72
C ILE A 722 18.50 -6.08 -19.26
N SER A 723 19.69 -5.80 -19.82
CA SER A 723 19.89 -5.58 -21.27
C SER A 723 20.67 -6.66 -22.01
N GLU A 724 21.21 -7.68 -21.34
CA GLU A 724 22.05 -8.73 -21.97
C GLU A 724 21.50 -10.13 -21.71
N THR A 725 20.64 -10.60 -22.62
CA THR A 725 20.28 -12.01 -22.70
C THR A 725 21.47 -12.81 -23.24
N SER A 726 22.29 -13.49 -22.42
CA SER A 726 22.88 -14.78 -22.80
C SER A 726 23.85 -15.47 -21.85
N ASP A 727 24.63 -14.86 -20.97
CA ASP A 727 25.72 -15.64 -20.33
C ASP A 727 25.70 -15.78 -18.80
N LEU A 728 24.77 -15.14 -18.08
CA LEU A 728 24.68 -15.22 -16.62
C LEU A 728 23.98 -16.49 -16.11
N SER A 729 23.28 -17.25 -16.98
CA SER A 729 22.60 -18.50 -16.59
C SER A 729 23.56 -19.60 -16.12
N ALA A 730 24.84 -19.57 -16.51
CA ALA A 730 25.84 -20.57 -16.10
C ALA A 730 26.37 -20.30 -14.66
N SER A 731 26.45 -19.03 -14.22
CA SER A 731 26.84 -18.68 -12.83
C SER A 731 25.68 -18.86 -11.86
N HIS A 732 24.44 -18.75 -12.31
CA HIS A 732 23.23 -18.97 -11.53
C HIS A 732 23.12 -20.39 -10.94
N ASN A 733 23.58 -21.40 -11.69
CA ASN A 733 23.54 -22.80 -11.26
C ASN A 733 24.59 -23.15 -10.19
N ALA A 734 25.66 -22.39 -10.04
CA ALA A 734 26.66 -22.63 -9.00
C ALA A 734 26.18 -22.20 -7.59
N TYR A 735 25.19 -21.29 -7.51
CA TYR A 735 24.64 -20.79 -6.25
C TYR A 735 23.32 -21.46 -5.82
N ASN A 736 22.73 -22.30 -6.69
CA ASN A 736 21.41 -22.92 -6.49
C ASN A 736 21.43 -24.44 -6.32
N ASP A 737 22.58 -25.10 -5.97
CA ASP A 737 22.66 -26.54 -5.85
C ASP A 737 21.82 -27.07 -4.66
N PRO A 738 20.75 -27.85 -4.89
CA PRO A 738 19.89 -28.40 -3.84
C PRO A 738 20.57 -29.44 -2.93
N GLU A 739 21.73 -30.00 -3.30
CA GLU A 739 22.45 -30.99 -2.48
C GLU A 739 23.20 -30.32 -1.30
N MET A 740 23.55 -29.04 -1.42
CA MET A 740 24.17 -28.29 -0.32
C MET A 740 23.18 -27.96 0.81
N ARG A 741 21.89 -27.83 0.51
CA ARG A 741 20.82 -27.53 1.50
C ARG A 741 20.62 -28.63 2.55
N ARG A 742 21.12 -29.85 2.35
CA ARG A 742 20.91 -30.99 3.27
C ARG A 742 21.91 -31.09 4.40
N ASN A 743 23.05 -30.40 4.36
CA ASN A 743 24.13 -30.59 5.32
C ASN A 743 24.22 -29.52 6.42
N SER A 744 23.56 -28.38 6.29
CA SER A 744 23.66 -27.25 7.26
C SER A 744 22.69 -27.34 8.45
N SER A 745 21.68 -28.17 8.38
CA SER A 745 20.51 -28.15 9.29
C SER A 745 20.72 -28.62 10.74
N SER A 746 21.93 -28.86 11.23
CA SER A 746 22.08 -29.55 12.54
C SER A 746 22.80 -28.80 13.67
N LYS A 747 23.31 -27.57 13.54
CA LYS A 747 24.20 -26.96 14.54
C LYS A 747 23.73 -25.69 15.27
N ALA A 748 22.77 -24.93 14.82
CA ALA A 748 22.55 -23.54 15.28
C ALA A 748 21.59 -23.32 16.47
N TYR A 749 20.82 -24.31 16.88
CA TYR A 749 19.71 -24.10 17.84
C TYR A 749 20.11 -23.96 19.33
N ARG A 750 21.37 -23.81 19.70
CA ARG A 750 21.76 -23.94 21.14
C ARG A 750 22.14 -22.66 21.90
N ASN A 751 22.26 -21.50 21.28
CA ASN A 751 22.89 -20.35 21.96
C ASN A 751 22.04 -19.04 22.07
N VAL A 752 20.76 -19.04 21.79
CA VAL A 752 19.93 -17.86 22.10
C VAL A 752 19.27 -18.05 23.46
N MET A 753 19.80 -17.38 24.49
CA MET A 753 19.13 -17.31 25.79
C MET A 753 17.91 -16.41 25.71
N PRO A 754 16.73 -16.77 26.27
CA PRO A 754 15.60 -15.87 26.38
C PRO A 754 15.90 -14.78 27.40
N ILE A 755 16.02 -13.55 26.94
CA ILE A 755 16.05 -12.37 27.80
C ILE A 755 14.59 -12.00 28.09
N ALA A 756 14.15 -12.16 29.32
CA ALA A 756 12.83 -11.67 29.75
C ALA A 756 12.84 -10.14 29.73
N ILE A 757 12.15 -9.57 28.76
CA ILE A 757 12.07 -8.14 28.52
C ILE A 757 10.81 -7.59 29.19
N ASP A 758 10.97 -6.64 30.12
CA ASP A 758 9.87 -5.90 30.75
C ASP A 758 9.57 -4.66 29.92
N VAL A 759 8.55 -4.76 29.03
CA VAL A 759 8.08 -3.69 28.14
C VAL A 759 7.79 -2.38 28.89
N ARG A 760 7.46 -2.45 30.18
CA ARG A 760 7.20 -1.28 31.05
C ARG A 760 8.46 -0.42 31.32
N LYS A 761 9.65 -0.92 31.02
CA LYS A 761 10.90 -0.16 31.17
C LYS A 761 11.19 0.77 30.00
N MET A 762 10.62 0.51 28.82
CA MET A 762 10.75 1.38 27.64
C MET A 762 9.87 2.64 27.72
N ALA A 763 8.90 2.68 28.62
CA ALA A 763 7.97 3.80 28.81
C ALA A 763 8.47 4.91 29.75
N LYS A 764 9.74 4.90 30.21
CA LYS A 764 10.29 5.95 31.06
C LYS A 764 11.51 6.60 30.41
N PRO A 765 11.47 7.93 30.19
CA PRO A 765 12.64 8.67 29.77
C PRO A 765 13.67 8.69 30.92
N THR A 766 14.91 8.43 30.60
CA THR A 766 16.04 8.75 31.48
C THR A 766 16.58 10.13 31.17
#